data_47e65aff81cc84478eaea543ff0fdfbb
#
_entry.id   47e65aff81cc84478eaea543ff0fdfbb
#
_cell.length_a   1.000
_cell.length_b   1.000
_cell.length_c   1.000
_cell.angle_alpha   90.00
_cell.angle_beta   90.00
_cell.angle_gamma   90.00
#
_symmetry.space_group_name_H-M   'P 1'
#
loop_
_entity.id
_entity.type
_entity.pdbx_description
1 polymer ?
#
loop_
_entity_poly.entity_id
_entity_poly.type
_entity_poly.pdbx_seq_one_letter_code
_entity_poly.pdbx_strand_id
1 'polypeptide(L)'
;MILEPKKTSRSSSCSFVTSWFLFFVTWVLLPGTLAAQRGTQGGEWRTWGGDLGVTRYAPLDQIDASNFSTLQVAWRFRTESLGSRPDYNLQTTPLMIGGVLYATAGEHRNAVALDARTGELLWMHRLDEGKRAQLSSRRLSGRGVGYWTDGKGDQRIFYVTIGYQLVGLDAKTGRPLRDFGVDGVVDLKKDIDQELDPIEGEIAWNGAPIVAKNVVLVGAAHRAGSAPRSYRNAKGYIRGFDARTGKRLWIFHTIPQPGEFGNDSWLEGSSEHTGNTGVWTQMAVDEQLGIAYLPVEIPTGDYYGGHRPGNNLFAESLVAVDLETGRRIWHYQFVHHPIWDYDVPCAPILADITVNGRTIQAVAQPTKQGFLFVFDRRTGEPVWPIEERPVERGTVPREWYAPTQPFPTKPPPFERQGFLEDYVIDFTPALKAEALALLSKYKIGPVYTPPIARGEGGKEGLLFIPNGANWPGGSFDPDTGMLYVYSHTLLRVLSMVNEPKRSDMHYISAGGAGEDSGGGLGVQGLPLVKPPWGRISAIDLSRGEIAWQIAHGETPDAVKENPALKGVTIPRTGRPGGAGGSSGGIGTLVTKTLLISGEGGTVRMPDGSRGAMLRAYDKRTGAEVGAVRMSGAQTGSPMTYTLGGKQFIVVAVASPTMPAELLAYALP
;
A
#
# COMPACT_ATOMS: atom_id res chain seq x y z
N MET A 1 51.50 -62.92 -37.17
CA MET A 1 52.02 -63.15 -38.48
C MET A 1 52.11 -61.79 -39.15
N ILE A 2 53.25 -61.08 -38.95
CA ILE A 2 54.27 -60.85 -39.96
C ILE A 2 53.65 -60.07 -41.15
N LEU A 3 54.07 -58.88 -41.54
CA LEU A 3 55.30 -58.12 -41.67
C LEU A 3 55.06 -56.66 -42.04
N GLU A 4 55.87 -55.78 -41.53
CA GLU A 4 56.36 -54.48 -42.09
C GLU A 4 57.16 -54.75 -43.41
N PRO A 5 57.80 -53.75 -44.05
CA PRO A 5 57.64 -52.32 -44.29
C PRO A 5 57.98 -51.88 -45.75
N LYS A 6 58.01 -50.57 -46.07
CA LYS A 6 59.10 -49.85 -46.85
C LYS A 6 58.59 -48.49 -47.36
N LYS A 7 59.11 -47.43 -46.93
CA LYS A 7 60.21 -46.55 -47.43
C LYS A 7 60.11 -46.06 -48.86
N THR A 8 60.07 -44.78 -49.02
CA THR A 8 60.92 -43.62 -49.51
C THR A 8 60.21 -42.89 -50.65
N SER A 9 60.17 -41.58 -50.72
CA SER A 9 61.29 -40.70 -51.05
C SER A 9 60.88 -39.21 -50.98
N ARG A 10 61.90 -38.37 -50.82
CA ARG A 10 61.90 -36.95 -50.77
C ARG A 10 61.51 -36.26 -52.07
N SER A 11 60.86 -35.07 -51.99
CA SER A 11 61.30 -33.92 -52.77
C SER A 11 60.79 -32.66 -52.13
N SER A 12 61.73 -31.70 -51.98
CA SER A 12 61.58 -30.36 -51.48
C SER A 12 60.82 -29.48 -52.45
N SER A 13 60.03 -28.53 -51.95
CA SER A 13 60.17 -27.10 -52.35
C SER A 13 59.16 -26.18 -51.67
N CYS A 14 59.77 -25.15 -51.19
CA CYS A 14 59.33 -23.75 -51.05
C CYS A 14 58.05 -23.36 -50.33
N SER A 15 58.36 -22.63 -49.27
CA SER A 15 57.56 -21.79 -48.38
C SER A 15 56.67 -20.81 -49.06
N PHE A 16 55.42 -20.68 -48.59
CA PHE A 16 54.71 -19.39 -48.40
C PHE A 16 54.00 -19.45 -47.06
N VAL A 17 54.52 -18.68 -46.09
CA VAL A 17 53.90 -18.45 -44.80
C VAL A 17 52.84 -17.36 -44.96
N THR A 18 51.55 -17.76 -44.95
CA THR A 18 50.45 -16.81 -44.76
C THR A 18 49.96 -16.94 -43.36
N SER A 19 50.39 -16.00 -42.52
CA SER A 19 49.95 -15.86 -41.10
C SER A 19 48.50 -15.43 -41.08
N TRP A 20 47.59 -16.34 -40.77
CA TRP A 20 46.21 -16.01 -40.36
C TRP A 20 46.20 -15.73 -38.88
N PHE A 21 46.17 -14.45 -38.50
CA PHE A 21 45.79 -14.01 -37.16
C PHE A 21 44.30 -14.26 -37.00
N LEU A 22 43.91 -15.36 -36.37
CA LEU A 22 42.59 -15.56 -35.79
C LEU A 22 42.47 -14.62 -34.57
N PHE A 23 41.81 -13.50 -34.76
CA PHE A 23 41.29 -12.71 -33.64
C PHE A 23 40.15 -13.53 -33.01
N PHE A 24 40.44 -14.23 -31.92
CA PHE A 24 39.44 -14.68 -30.96
C PHE A 24 38.93 -13.42 -30.25
N VAL A 25 37.83 -12.81 -30.73
CA VAL A 25 37.02 -11.91 -29.95
C VAL A 25 36.33 -12.76 -28.88
N THR A 26 36.95 -12.91 -27.75
CA THR A 26 36.29 -13.38 -26.53
C THR A 26 35.25 -12.32 -26.18
N TRP A 27 34.02 -12.56 -26.54
CA TRP A 27 32.87 -11.90 -25.92
C TRP A 27 32.89 -12.32 -24.45
N VAL A 28 33.50 -11.48 -23.61
CA VAL A 28 33.26 -11.52 -22.16
C VAL A 28 31.79 -11.13 -22.04
N LEU A 29 30.91 -12.13 -21.99
CA LEU A 29 29.59 -11.98 -21.38
C LEU A 29 29.85 -11.58 -19.93
N LEU A 30 30.00 -10.27 -19.69
CA LEU A 30 29.74 -9.74 -18.37
C LEU A 30 28.35 -10.28 -18.00
N PRO A 31 28.18 -11.02 -16.91
CA PRO A 31 26.87 -11.29 -16.41
C PRO A 31 26.27 -9.91 -16.14
N GLY A 32 25.40 -9.44 -17.06
CA GLY A 32 24.54 -8.34 -16.78
C GLY A 32 23.84 -8.73 -15.49
N THR A 33 24.19 -8.08 -14.40
CA THR A 33 23.42 -8.15 -13.18
C THR A 33 22.01 -7.73 -13.59
N LEU A 34 21.14 -8.73 -13.79
CA LEU A 34 19.71 -8.53 -14.04
C LEU A 34 19.16 -7.93 -12.73
N ALA A 35 19.31 -6.64 -12.58
CA ALA A 35 18.75 -5.92 -11.45
C ALA A 35 17.26 -5.75 -11.72
N ALA A 36 16.49 -6.62 -11.11
CA ALA A 36 15.06 -6.42 -10.98
C ALA A 36 14.81 -5.16 -10.12
N GLN A 37 13.81 -4.37 -10.52
CA GLN A 37 13.23 -3.31 -9.69
C GLN A 37 14.19 -2.13 -9.42
N ARG A 38 14.53 -1.41 -10.48
CA ARG A 38 15.34 -0.18 -10.42
C ARG A 38 14.53 1.11 -10.62
N GLY A 39 13.22 1.04 -10.39
CA GLY A 39 12.34 2.18 -10.57
C GLY A 39 11.86 2.35 -12.03
N THR A 40 11.39 3.55 -12.32
CA THR A 40 10.83 3.90 -13.63
C THR A 40 11.91 3.94 -14.72
N GLN A 41 11.49 3.73 -15.96
CA GLN A 41 12.38 3.71 -17.12
C GLN A 41 11.87 4.68 -18.20
N GLY A 42 12.79 5.22 -18.99
CA GLY A 42 12.46 6.09 -20.14
C GLY A 42 11.73 7.38 -19.76
N GLY A 43 11.76 7.79 -18.49
CA GLY A 43 11.02 8.96 -18.01
C GLY A 43 9.51 8.78 -17.94
N GLU A 44 9.01 7.54 -18.06
CA GLU A 44 7.59 7.19 -17.92
C GLU A 44 7.27 6.64 -16.54
N TRP A 45 5.97 6.55 -16.20
CA TRP A 45 5.45 5.94 -14.96
C TRP A 45 4.39 4.90 -15.32
N ARG A 46 4.83 3.67 -15.61
CA ARG A 46 4.01 2.66 -16.30
C ARG A 46 3.15 1.80 -15.39
N THR A 47 3.41 1.78 -14.09
CA THR A 47 2.64 1.02 -13.10
C THR A 47 2.30 1.92 -11.92
N TRP A 48 1.33 1.50 -11.10
CA TRP A 48 0.91 2.27 -9.92
C TRP A 48 2.06 2.63 -8.97
N GLY A 49 3.03 1.75 -8.80
CA GLY A 49 4.20 1.93 -7.93
C GLY A 49 5.45 2.46 -8.64
N GLY A 50 5.34 2.93 -9.91
CA GLY A 50 6.47 3.30 -10.77
C GLY A 50 7.04 2.10 -11.51
N ASP A 51 7.31 1.02 -10.80
CA ASP A 51 7.64 -0.31 -11.31
C ASP A 51 6.77 -1.38 -10.64
N LEU A 52 6.88 -2.64 -11.08
CA LEU A 52 6.11 -3.76 -10.53
C LEU A 52 6.57 -4.17 -9.12
N GLY A 53 7.78 -3.76 -8.71
CA GLY A 53 8.31 -3.94 -7.35
C GLY A 53 7.85 -2.86 -6.37
N VAL A 54 7.07 -1.89 -6.85
CA VAL A 54 6.49 -0.80 -6.04
C VAL A 54 7.57 0.04 -5.34
N THR A 55 8.70 0.26 -6.03
CA THR A 55 9.80 1.07 -5.47
C THR A 55 9.44 2.55 -5.33
N ARG A 56 8.50 3.07 -6.15
CA ARG A 56 8.17 4.51 -6.24
C ARG A 56 9.41 5.37 -6.45
N TYR A 57 10.37 4.82 -7.16
CA TYR A 57 11.62 5.48 -7.51
C TYR A 57 11.63 5.86 -8.99
N ALA A 58 12.05 7.09 -9.27
CA ALA A 58 12.35 7.55 -10.62
C ALA A 58 13.77 8.11 -10.67
N PRO A 59 14.65 7.63 -11.58
CA PRO A 59 16.03 8.10 -11.70
C PRO A 59 16.11 9.46 -12.40
N LEU A 60 15.27 10.41 -11.98
CA LEU A 60 15.17 11.76 -12.52
C LEU A 60 15.83 12.75 -11.57
N ASP A 61 16.54 13.74 -12.11
CA ASP A 61 17.35 14.70 -11.36
C ASP A 61 17.23 16.16 -11.81
N GLN A 62 16.34 16.48 -12.76
CA GLN A 62 16.11 17.86 -13.19
C GLN A 62 15.55 18.72 -12.06
N ILE A 63 14.71 18.13 -11.20
CA ILE A 63 14.20 18.75 -9.98
C ILE A 63 15.05 18.28 -8.82
N ASP A 64 15.72 19.21 -8.13
CA ASP A 64 16.64 18.97 -7.04
C ASP A 64 16.47 19.96 -5.87
N ALA A 65 17.34 19.89 -4.88
CA ALA A 65 17.29 20.76 -3.70
C ALA A 65 17.45 22.26 -4.02
N SER A 66 18.12 22.61 -5.11
CA SER A 66 18.38 24.01 -5.48
C SER A 66 17.17 24.69 -6.14
N ASN A 67 16.28 23.91 -6.75
CA ASN A 67 15.19 24.43 -7.55
C ASN A 67 13.78 23.99 -7.14
N PHE A 68 13.63 23.03 -6.20
CA PHE A 68 12.31 22.51 -5.80
C PHE A 68 11.33 23.63 -5.36
N SER A 69 11.81 24.62 -4.60
CA SER A 69 10.97 25.72 -4.11
C SER A 69 10.53 26.71 -5.22
N THR A 70 11.08 26.61 -6.42
CA THR A 70 10.68 27.43 -7.59
C THR A 70 9.64 26.77 -8.47
N LEU A 71 9.24 25.53 -8.17
CA LEU A 71 8.23 24.80 -8.90
C LEU A 71 6.92 25.58 -8.97
N GLN A 72 6.30 25.56 -10.15
CA GLN A 72 5.01 26.17 -10.41
C GLN A 72 4.00 25.10 -10.86
N VAL A 73 2.72 25.39 -10.64
CA VAL A 73 1.64 24.56 -11.18
C VAL A 73 1.65 24.69 -12.70
N ALA A 74 2.04 23.63 -13.38
CA ALA A 74 2.05 23.56 -14.86
C ALA A 74 0.63 23.40 -15.41
N TRP A 75 -0.17 22.55 -14.75
CA TRP A 75 -1.57 22.33 -15.10
C TRP A 75 -2.37 21.74 -13.92
N ARG A 76 -3.71 21.80 -14.05
CA ARG A 76 -4.67 21.23 -13.10
C ARG A 76 -5.73 20.43 -13.85
N PHE A 77 -6.09 19.29 -13.33
CA PHE A 77 -7.26 18.56 -13.78
C PHE A 77 -8.26 18.41 -12.62
N ARG A 78 -9.37 19.11 -12.70
CA ARG A 78 -10.44 19.14 -11.69
C ARG A 78 -11.44 18.04 -11.94
N THR A 79 -11.90 17.36 -10.88
CA THR A 79 -12.82 16.23 -10.99
C THR A 79 -14.28 16.59 -10.74
N GLU A 80 -14.61 17.84 -10.43
CA GLU A 80 -15.94 18.31 -10.04
C GLU A 80 -17.03 18.09 -11.09
N SER A 81 -16.67 18.08 -12.36
CA SER A 81 -17.59 17.86 -13.49
C SER A 81 -17.72 16.40 -13.95
N LEU A 82 -17.04 15.47 -13.27
CA LEU A 82 -17.01 14.06 -13.71
C LEU A 82 -18.17 13.22 -13.15
N GLY A 83 -19.13 13.81 -12.47
CA GLY A 83 -20.27 13.13 -11.88
C GLY A 83 -21.35 14.08 -11.41
N SER A 84 -22.36 13.57 -10.75
CA SER A 84 -23.49 14.35 -10.23
C SER A 84 -23.12 15.17 -8.97
N ARG A 85 -22.03 14.82 -8.32
CA ARG A 85 -21.47 15.51 -7.16
C ARG A 85 -19.94 15.48 -7.21
N PRO A 86 -19.26 16.43 -6.57
CA PRO A 86 -17.81 16.44 -6.46
C PRO A 86 -17.26 15.23 -5.71
N ASP A 87 -16.08 14.78 -6.13
CA ASP A 87 -15.25 13.87 -5.36
C ASP A 87 -14.36 14.68 -4.38
N TYR A 88 -14.29 14.25 -3.14
CA TYR A 88 -13.47 14.89 -2.09
C TYR A 88 -12.34 13.96 -1.60
N ASN A 89 -12.12 12.82 -2.25
CA ASN A 89 -11.11 11.85 -1.85
C ASN A 89 -10.53 11.08 -3.05
N LEU A 90 -9.77 11.77 -3.88
CA LEU A 90 -9.11 11.19 -5.06
C LEU A 90 -7.84 10.45 -4.64
N GLN A 91 -7.87 9.11 -4.66
CA GLN A 91 -6.74 8.27 -4.23
C GLN A 91 -5.84 7.81 -5.38
N THR A 92 -6.09 8.27 -6.59
CA THR A 92 -5.40 7.80 -7.79
C THR A 92 -3.91 8.18 -7.80
N THR A 93 -3.08 7.27 -8.28
CA THR A 93 -1.74 7.56 -8.81
C THR A 93 -1.81 7.34 -10.32
N PRO A 94 -1.71 8.39 -11.16
CA PRO A 94 -1.77 8.24 -12.60
C PRO A 94 -0.63 7.39 -13.16
N LEU A 95 -0.85 6.71 -14.29
CA LEU A 95 0.22 6.19 -15.13
C LEU A 95 0.55 7.23 -16.20
N MET A 96 1.82 7.34 -16.61
CA MET A 96 2.21 8.15 -17.76
C MET A 96 2.93 7.27 -18.79
N ILE A 97 2.34 7.14 -19.98
CA ILE A 97 2.82 6.30 -21.06
C ILE A 97 2.63 7.03 -22.39
N GLY A 98 3.71 7.22 -23.15
CA GLY A 98 3.66 7.82 -24.47
C GLY A 98 3.09 9.25 -24.49
N GLY A 99 3.26 10.02 -23.40
CA GLY A 99 2.73 11.38 -23.29
C GLY A 99 1.26 11.46 -22.86
N VAL A 100 0.64 10.34 -22.50
CA VAL A 100 -0.74 10.28 -21.98
C VAL A 100 -0.74 9.83 -20.53
N LEU A 101 -1.52 10.53 -19.70
CA LEU A 101 -1.79 10.15 -18.32
C LEU A 101 -3.11 9.36 -18.24
N TYR A 102 -3.06 8.21 -17.58
CA TYR A 102 -4.23 7.37 -17.34
C TYR A 102 -4.53 7.28 -15.84
N ALA A 103 -5.78 7.50 -15.45
CA ALA A 103 -6.18 7.52 -14.06
C ALA A 103 -7.63 7.07 -13.88
N THR A 104 -8.03 6.85 -12.63
CA THR A 104 -9.44 6.82 -12.24
C THR A 104 -9.80 8.10 -11.50
N ALA A 105 -11.00 8.67 -11.75
CA ALA A 105 -11.42 9.93 -11.16
C ALA A 105 -12.94 10.06 -11.02
N GLY A 106 -13.38 10.94 -10.11
CA GLY A 106 -14.78 11.26 -9.88
C GLY A 106 -15.56 10.19 -9.10
N GLU A 107 -16.76 10.55 -8.67
CA GLU A 107 -17.61 9.70 -7.81
C GLU A 107 -18.03 8.36 -8.45
N HIS A 108 -18.01 8.29 -9.78
CA HIS A 108 -18.33 7.07 -10.53
C HIS A 108 -17.11 6.24 -10.90
N ARG A 109 -15.93 6.61 -10.43
CA ARG A 109 -14.66 5.94 -10.78
C ARG A 109 -14.48 5.84 -12.29
N ASN A 110 -14.61 6.98 -12.99
CA ASN A 110 -14.38 7.03 -14.42
C ASN A 110 -12.91 6.73 -14.73
N ALA A 111 -12.63 5.93 -15.77
CA ALA A 111 -11.31 5.88 -16.37
C ALA A 111 -11.13 7.12 -17.25
N VAL A 112 -10.02 7.83 -17.07
CA VAL A 112 -9.71 9.06 -17.82
C VAL A 112 -8.33 8.96 -18.43
N ALA A 113 -8.18 9.54 -19.64
CA ALA A 113 -6.88 9.80 -20.25
C ALA A 113 -6.70 11.31 -20.43
N LEU A 114 -5.54 11.81 -20.04
CA LEU A 114 -5.20 13.23 -20.11
C LEU A 114 -3.93 13.41 -20.94
N ASP A 115 -3.84 14.50 -21.65
CA ASP A 115 -2.55 14.95 -22.21
C ASP A 115 -1.58 15.26 -21.06
N ALA A 116 -0.44 14.60 -21.03
CA ALA A 116 0.51 14.71 -19.91
C ALA A 116 1.22 16.07 -19.86
N ARG A 117 1.18 16.87 -20.94
CA ARG A 117 1.77 18.21 -21.00
C ARG A 117 0.84 19.29 -20.45
N THR A 118 -0.48 19.15 -20.71
CA THR A 118 -1.48 20.20 -20.47
C THR A 118 -2.52 19.85 -19.44
N GLY A 119 -2.69 18.55 -19.10
CA GLY A 119 -3.78 18.06 -18.26
C GLY A 119 -5.15 18.03 -18.95
N GLU A 120 -5.21 18.28 -20.27
CA GLU A 120 -6.44 18.26 -21.05
C GLU A 120 -7.02 16.85 -21.14
N LEU A 121 -8.34 16.73 -20.98
CA LEU A 121 -9.05 15.44 -21.08
C LEU A 121 -9.11 14.99 -22.55
N LEU A 122 -8.47 13.86 -22.86
CA LEU A 122 -8.48 13.25 -24.18
C LEU A 122 -9.69 12.32 -24.37
N TRP A 123 -9.96 11.49 -23.39
CA TRP A 123 -11.15 10.63 -23.36
C TRP A 123 -11.52 10.24 -21.91
N MET A 124 -12.77 9.88 -21.74
CA MET A 124 -13.31 9.35 -20.49
C MET A 124 -14.21 8.15 -20.79
N HIS A 125 -14.07 7.10 -19.99
CA HIS A 125 -14.97 5.96 -19.97
C HIS A 125 -15.67 5.84 -18.63
N ARG A 126 -16.99 5.62 -18.68
CA ARG A 126 -17.84 5.38 -17.51
C ARG A 126 -18.74 4.18 -17.78
N LEU A 127 -18.82 3.27 -16.83
CA LEU A 127 -19.81 2.20 -16.82
C LEU A 127 -20.94 2.59 -15.85
N ASP A 128 -22.17 2.64 -16.33
CA ASP A 128 -23.34 2.82 -15.46
C ASP A 128 -23.76 1.46 -14.88
N GLU A 129 -23.63 1.31 -13.59
CA GLU A 129 -23.91 0.06 -12.88
C GLU A 129 -25.15 0.16 -11.98
N GLY A 130 -25.86 1.28 -12.01
CA GLY A 130 -27.13 1.50 -11.30
C GLY A 130 -27.06 1.11 -9.81
N LYS A 131 -28.00 0.27 -9.36
CA LYS A 131 -28.11 -0.21 -7.97
C LYS A 131 -26.86 -0.94 -7.49
N ARG A 132 -26.17 -1.67 -8.38
CA ARG A 132 -24.95 -2.40 -8.04
C ARG A 132 -23.83 -1.47 -7.53
N ALA A 133 -23.61 -0.32 -8.18
CA ALA A 133 -22.67 0.68 -7.71
C ALA A 133 -23.12 1.36 -6.41
N GLN A 134 -24.43 1.65 -6.28
CA GLN A 134 -24.99 2.30 -5.09
C GLN A 134 -24.82 1.47 -3.82
N LEU A 135 -24.91 0.14 -3.92
CA LEU A 135 -24.79 -0.80 -2.80
C LEU A 135 -23.36 -1.27 -2.55
N SER A 136 -22.40 -0.88 -3.40
CA SER A 136 -21.02 -1.31 -3.27
C SER A 136 -20.41 -0.92 -1.91
N SER A 137 -19.60 -1.83 -1.36
CA SER A 137 -18.83 -1.60 -0.14
C SER A 137 -17.66 -0.63 -0.34
N ARG A 138 -17.24 -0.34 -1.59
CA ARG A 138 -16.07 0.48 -1.94
C ARG A 138 -16.39 1.55 -2.99
N ARG A 139 -17.11 2.60 -2.59
CA ARG A 139 -17.58 3.69 -3.47
C ARG A 139 -16.58 4.85 -3.62
N LEU A 140 -15.27 4.57 -3.61
CA LEU A 140 -14.23 5.57 -3.82
C LEU A 140 -13.88 5.69 -5.31
N SER A 141 -13.28 6.83 -5.70
CA SER A 141 -12.81 7.11 -7.07
C SER A 141 -11.78 6.13 -7.62
N GLY A 142 -11.30 5.20 -6.80
CA GLY A 142 -10.27 4.22 -7.16
C GLY A 142 -8.85 4.76 -6.99
N ARG A 143 -7.88 3.86 -7.11
CA ARG A 143 -6.45 4.17 -6.92
C ARG A 143 -5.66 4.22 -8.20
N GLY A 144 -6.28 4.00 -9.36
CA GLY A 144 -5.65 4.07 -10.66
C GLY A 144 -6.06 2.91 -11.57
N VAL A 145 -5.27 2.70 -12.60
CA VAL A 145 -5.51 1.73 -13.68
C VAL A 145 -4.29 0.82 -13.86
N GLY A 146 -4.47 -0.32 -14.53
CA GLY A 146 -3.40 -1.16 -15.05
C GLY A 146 -3.18 -0.91 -16.54
N TYR A 147 -1.96 -1.09 -17.02
CA TYR A 147 -1.61 -0.97 -18.43
C TYR A 147 -0.96 -2.25 -18.95
N TRP A 148 -1.33 -2.64 -20.15
CA TRP A 148 -0.75 -3.75 -20.88
C TRP A 148 -0.48 -3.39 -22.35
N THR A 149 0.55 -4.00 -22.93
CA THR A 149 0.84 -3.90 -24.37
C THR A 149 1.48 -5.18 -24.88
N ASP A 150 1.17 -5.52 -26.13
CA ASP A 150 1.85 -6.60 -26.85
C ASP A 150 3.17 -6.17 -27.49
N GLY A 151 3.52 -4.86 -27.39
CA GLY A 151 4.68 -4.27 -28.05
C GLY A 151 4.55 -4.11 -29.57
N LYS A 152 3.39 -4.44 -30.14
CA LYS A 152 3.13 -4.41 -31.61
C LYS A 152 1.97 -3.48 -31.99
N GLY A 153 1.44 -2.75 -31.02
CA GLY A 153 0.40 -1.73 -31.24
C GLY A 153 -0.90 -1.97 -30.48
N ASP A 154 -1.14 -3.14 -29.93
CA ASP A 154 -2.21 -3.38 -28.98
C ASP A 154 -1.79 -2.81 -27.61
N GLN A 155 -2.58 -1.84 -27.12
CA GLN A 155 -2.36 -1.14 -25.85
C GLN A 155 -3.67 -1.08 -25.10
N ARG A 156 -3.70 -1.60 -23.87
CA ARG A 156 -4.91 -1.79 -23.08
C ARG A 156 -4.81 -1.14 -21.71
N ILE A 157 -5.91 -0.53 -21.28
CA ILE A 157 -6.10 -0.02 -19.93
C ILE A 157 -7.12 -0.89 -19.21
N PHE A 158 -6.79 -1.28 -17.97
CA PHE A 158 -7.69 -2.05 -17.11
C PHE A 158 -8.02 -1.25 -15.86
N TYR A 159 -9.30 -1.27 -15.45
CA TYR A 159 -9.71 -0.74 -14.15
C TYR A 159 -10.87 -1.56 -13.57
N VAL A 160 -11.01 -1.51 -12.25
CA VAL A 160 -12.13 -2.15 -11.57
C VAL A 160 -13.17 -1.10 -11.21
N THR A 161 -14.41 -1.32 -11.62
CA THR A 161 -15.53 -0.40 -11.36
C THR A 161 -15.98 -0.41 -9.90
N ILE A 162 -16.85 0.52 -9.53
CA ILE A 162 -17.47 0.56 -8.20
C ILE A 162 -18.24 -0.73 -7.91
N GLY A 163 -19.00 -1.24 -8.90
CA GLY A 163 -19.79 -2.47 -8.76
C GLY A 163 -18.98 -3.76 -8.88
N TYR A 164 -17.65 -3.68 -8.85
CA TYR A 164 -16.75 -4.84 -8.93
C TYR A 164 -16.84 -5.56 -10.27
N GLN A 165 -16.54 -4.84 -11.35
CA GLN A 165 -16.34 -5.37 -12.69
C GLN A 165 -14.96 -4.96 -13.20
N LEU A 166 -14.24 -5.86 -13.86
CA LEU A 166 -12.98 -5.57 -14.53
C LEU A 166 -13.26 -5.15 -15.97
N VAL A 167 -12.90 -3.92 -16.32
CA VAL A 167 -13.11 -3.34 -17.63
C VAL A 167 -11.78 -3.25 -18.36
N GLY A 168 -11.74 -3.72 -19.61
CA GLY A 168 -10.64 -3.58 -20.54
C GLY A 168 -10.96 -2.55 -21.62
N LEU A 169 -10.11 -1.55 -21.79
CA LEU A 169 -10.25 -0.45 -22.74
C LEU A 169 -9.06 -0.38 -23.70
N ASP A 170 -9.32 -0.03 -24.94
CA ASP A 170 -8.27 0.45 -25.85
C ASP A 170 -7.64 1.74 -25.31
N ALA A 171 -6.34 1.74 -25.10
CA ALA A 171 -5.65 2.84 -24.42
C ALA A 171 -5.72 4.17 -25.19
N LYS A 172 -5.79 4.12 -26.54
CA LYS A 172 -5.82 5.32 -27.38
C LYS A 172 -7.19 5.99 -27.41
N THR A 173 -8.26 5.19 -27.36
CA THR A 173 -9.62 5.66 -27.64
C THR A 173 -10.55 5.60 -26.44
N GLY A 174 -10.19 4.87 -25.37
CA GLY A 174 -11.06 4.62 -24.22
C GLY A 174 -12.28 3.72 -24.51
N ARG A 175 -12.32 3.09 -25.69
CA ARG A 175 -13.42 2.20 -26.07
C ARG A 175 -13.25 0.82 -25.44
N PRO A 176 -14.34 0.18 -24.96
CA PRO A 176 -14.30 -1.20 -24.48
C PRO A 176 -13.77 -2.17 -25.54
N LEU A 177 -12.92 -3.12 -25.10
CA LEU A 177 -12.35 -4.15 -25.95
C LEU A 177 -13.35 -5.27 -26.18
N ARG A 178 -13.78 -5.49 -27.43
CA ARG A 178 -14.80 -6.50 -27.75
C ARG A 178 -14.34 -7.95 -27.50
N ASP A 179 -13.04 -8.20 -27.54
CA ASP A 179 -12.40 -9.49 -27.33
C ASP A 179 -12.07 -9.77 -25.86
N PHE A 180 -12.38 -8.85 -24.95
CA PHE A 180 -12.13 -8.98 -23.51
C PHE A 180 -13.44 -9.20 -22.75
N GLY A 181 -13.58 -10.34 -22.07
CA GLY A 181 -14.79 -10.70 -21.33
C GLY A 181 -16.04 -10.68 -22.21
N VAL A 182 -17.09 -10.00 -21.77
CA VAL A 182 -18.29 -9.72 -22.55
C VAL A 182 -18.29 -8.24 -22.89
N ASP A 183 -18.03 -7.91 -24.16
CA ASP A 183 -17.99 -6.52 -24.66
C ASP A 183 -17.09 -5.59 -23.82
N GLY A 184 -15.93 -6.07 -23.43
CA GLY A 184 -14.93 -5.32 -22.64
C GLY A 184 -15.07 -5.45 -21.14
N VAL A 185 -15.94 -6.30 -20.62
CA VAL A 185 -16.26 -6.38 -19.20
C VAL A 185 -16.19 -7.82 -18.68
N VAL A 186 -15.53 -8.04 -17.56
CA VAL A 186 -15.55 -9.27 -16.76
C VAL A 186 -16.29 -8.99 -15.45
N ASP A 187 -17.38 -9.71 -15.20
CA ASP A 187 -18.13 -9.63 -13.95
C ASP A 187 -17.39 -10.36 -12.82
N LEU A 188 -16.76 -9.61 -11.92
CA LEU A 188 -15.97 -10.14 -10.83
C LEU A 188 -16.79 -10.75 -9.67
N LYS A 189 -18.12 -10.61 -9.67
CA LYS A 189 -19.01 -11.31 -8.73
C LYS A 189 -19.40 -12.70 -9.23
N LYS A 190 -19.00 -13.06 -10.45
CA LYS A 190 -19.17 -14.39 -11.04
C LYS A 190 -17.86 -15.15 -11.02
N ASP A 191 -17.95 -16.47 -11.15
CA ASP A 191 -16.79 -17.36 -11.25
C ASP A 191 -15.77 -17.08 -10.11
N ILE A 192 -16.25 -17.09 -8.86
CA ILE A 192 -15.50 -16.73 -7.65
C ILE A 192 -15.46 -17.87 -6.62
N ASP A 193 -15.81 -19.10 -7.04
CA ASP A 193 -15.82 -20.33 -6.23
C ASP A 193 -16.63 -20.22 -4.92
N GLN A 194 -17.64 -19.34 -4.92
CA GLN A 194 -18.65 -19.16 -3.88
C GLN A 194 -19.91 -18.54 -4.49
N GLU A 195 -21.06 -18.78 -3.86
CA GLU A 195 -22.30 -18.10 -4.24
C GLU A 195 -22.28 -16.65 -3.73
N LEU A 196 -22.63 -15.72 -4.62
CA LEU A 196 -22.67 -14.31 -4.32
C LEU A 196 -23.78 -13.61 -5.11
N ASP A 197 -24.61 -12.82 -4.44
CA ASP A 197 -25.60 -12.00 -5.14
C ASP A 197 -24.89 -10.97 -6.04
N PRO A 198 -25.23 -10.90 -7.33
CA PRO A 198 -24.55 -10.02 -8.28
C PRO A 198 -24.79 -8.53 -8.01
N ILE A 199 -25.86 -8.17 -7.31
CA ILE A 199 -26.21 -6.78 -6.97
C ILE A 199 -25.81 -6.45 -5.54
N GLU A 200 -26.27 -7.24 -4.56
CA GLU A 200 -26.17 -6.93 -3.13
C GLU A 200 -24.94 -7.54 -2.45
N GLY A 201 -24.29 -8.50 -3.10
CA GLY A 201 -23.09 -9.16 -2.54
C GLY A 201 -22.00 -8.17 -2.11
N GLU A 202 -21.59 -8.23 -0.85
CA GLU A 202 -20.71 -7.25 -0.18
C GLU A 202 -19.23 -7.44 -0.49
N ILE A 203 -18.89 -7.57 -1.77
CA ILE A 203 -17.50 -7.61 -2.25
C ILE A 203 -17.28 -6.54 -3.30
N ALA A 204 -16.17 -5.82 -3.22
CA ALA A 204 -15.75 -4.82 -4.18
C ALA A 204 -14.22 -4.64 -4.12
N TRP A 205 -13.68 -3.73 -4.88
CA TRP A 205 -12.27 -3.36 -4.79
C TRP A 205 -12.05 -1.94 -5.33
N ASN A 206 -11.11 -1.21 -4.74
CA ASN A 206 -10.73 0.12 -5.20
C ASN A 206 -9.23 0.24 -5.51
N GLY A 207 -8.50 -0.87 -5.48
CA GLY A 207 -7.11 -0.94 -5.93
C GLY A 207 -6.97 -0.74 -7.44
N ALA A 208 -5.75 -0.43 -7.88
CA ALA A 208 -5.39 -0.45 -9.30
C ALA A 208 -5.04 -1.90 -9.70
N PRO A 209 -5.58 -2.44 -10.80
CA PRO A 209 -5.14 -3.73 -11.31
C PRO A 209 -3.65 -3.74 -11.59
N ILE A 210 -2.97 -4.79 -11.19
CA ILE A 210 -1.55 -4.99 -11.50
C ILE A 210 -1.46 -5.86 -12.75
N VAL A 211 -0.73 -5.39 -13.74
CA VAL A 211 -0.54 -6.12 -14.99
C VAL A 211 0.92 -6.49 -15.13
N ALA A 212 1.19 -7.80 -15.18
CA ALA A 212 2.53 -8.34 -15.36
C ALA A 212 2.49 -9.47 -16.41
N LYS A 213 3.40 -9.44 -17.37
CA LYS A 213 3.33 -10.31 -18.56
C LYS A 213 1.93 -10.22 -19.21
N ASN A 214 1.18 -11.32 -19.23
CA ASN A 214 -0.19 -11.38 -19.76
C ASN A 214 -1.24 -11.59 -18.65
N VAL A 215 -0.90 -11.36 -17.39
CA VAL A 215 -1.79 -11.57 -16.25
C VAL A 215 -2.23 -10.24 -15.64
N VAL A 216 -3.53 -10.07 -15.49
CA VAL A 216 -4.15 -8.96 -14.74
C VAL A 216 -4.54 -9.49 -13.36
N LEU A 217 -3.89 -8.99 -12.32
CA LEU A 217 -4.19 -9.35 -10.92
C LEU A 217 -5.28 -8.44 -10.37
N VAL A 218 -6.28 -9.04 -9.74
CA VAL A 218 -7.40 -8.34 -9.10
C VAL A 218 -7.55 -8.82 -7.66
N GLY A 219 -7.59 -7.85 -6.75
CA GLY A 219 -7.85 -8.07 -5.34
C GLY A 219 -9.35 -8.04 -5.00
N ALA A 220 -9.62 -8.12 -3.71
CA ALA A 220 -10.96 -8.03 -3.15
C ALA A 220 -10.93 -7.26 -1.83
N ALA A 221 -12.03 -6.56 -1.53
CA ALA A 221 -12.21 -5.81 -0.31
C ALA A 221 -13.68 -5.84 0.10
N HIS A 222 -13.93 -5.77 1.40
CA HIS A 222 -15.25 -5.85 1.99
C HIS A 222 -15.62 -4.54 2.69
N ARG A 223 -16.82 -4.47 3.21
CA ARG A 223 -17.19 -3.39 4.12
C ARG A 223 -16.33 -3.52 5.39
N ALA A 224 -15.84 -2.36 5.90
CA ALA A 224 -15.07 -2.36 7.15
C ALA A 224 -15.80 -3.11 8.26
N GLY A 225 -15.07 -3.94 9.01
CA GLY A 225 -15.59 -5.03 9.81
C GLY A 225 -15.52 -4.85 11.32
N SER A 226 -15.49 -3.60 11.87
CA SER A 226 -15.47 -3.38 13.33
C SER A 226 -16.77 -3.82 14.04
N ALA A 227 -17.90 -3.75 13.33
CA ALA A 227 -19.20 -4.19 13.84
C ALA A 227 -20.02 -4.83 12.70
N PRO A 228 -19.59 -5.98 12.15
CA PRO A 228 -20.30 -6.66 11.06
C PRO A 228 -21.67 -7.16 11.55
N ARG A 229 -22.65 -7.14 10.66
CA ARG A 229 -24.00 -7.64 10.98
C ARG A 229 -24.03 -9.15 11.17
N SER A 230 -23.13 -9.85 10.49
CA SER A 230 -23.01 -11.29 10.56
C SER A 230 -21.55 -11.74 10.57
N TYR A 231 -21.28 -12.85 11.21
CA TYR A 231 -20.01 -13.56 11.08
C TYR A 231 -19.89 -14.33 9.75
N ARG A 232 -21.01 -14.48 9.03
CA ARG A 232 -21.05 -15.10 7.68
C ARG A 232 -20.90 -14.05 6.62
N ASN A 233 -19.82 -14.10 5.87
CA ASN A 233 -19.54 -13.11 4.83
C ASN A 233 -18.89 -13.75 3.59
N ALA A 234 -18.89 -13.00 2.48
CA ALA A 234 -18.18 -13.38 1.27
C ALA A 234 -16.67 -13.41 1.51
N LYS A 235 -15.98 -14.37 0.89
CA LYS A 235 -14.52 -14.55 0.95
C LYS A 235 -13.82 -13.70 -0.08
N GLY A 236 -12.67 -13.13 0.27
CA GLY A 236 -11.92 -12.18 -0.53
C GLY A 236 -10.86 -12.80 -1.44
N TYR A 237 -11.17 -13.85 -2.14
CA TYR A 237 -10.25 -14.58 -3.02
C TYR A 237 -9.58 -13.69 -4.06
N ILE A 238 -8.31 -13.97 -4.36
CA ILE A 238 -7.50 -13.22 -5.31
C ILE A 238 -7.47 -13.98 -6.63
N ARG A 239 -7.52 -13.23 -7.75
CA ARG A 239 -7.62 -13.84 -9.07
C ARG A 239 -6.65 -13.22 -10.06
N GLY A 240 -6.14 -14.07 -10.96
CA GLY A 240 -5.42 -13.69 -12.16
C GLY A 240 -6.30 -13.88 -13.40
N PHE A 241 -6.30 -12.89 -14.29
CA PHE A 241 -7.04 -12.92 -15.55
C PHE A 241 -6.08 -12.72 -16.72
N ASP A 242 -6.39 -13.36 -17.85
CA ASP A 242 -5.66 -13.15 -19.10
C ASP A 242 -5.92 -11.74 -19.65
N ALA A 243 -4.87 -10.97 -19.90
CA ALA A 243 -4.95 -9.57 -20.33
C ALA A 243 -5.55 -9.39 -21.74
N ARG A 244 -5.56 -10.44 -22.57
CA ARG A 244 -6.14 -10.37 -23.92
C ARG A 244 -7.62 -10.70 -23.93
N THR A 245 -8.01 -11.72 -23.17
CA THR A 245 -9.36 -12.30 -23.25
C THR A 245 -10.24 -12.04 -22.05
N GLY A 246 -9.66 -11.63 -20.90
CA GLY A 246 -10.40 -11.52 -19.64
C GLY A 246 -10.78 -12.85 -19.00
N LYS A 247 -10.30 -13.99 -19.55
CA LYS A 247 -10.54 -15.30 -18.96
C LYS A 247 -9.82 -15.43 -17.62
N ARG A 248 -10.50 -15.93 -16.58
CA ARG A 248 -9.86 -16.29 -15.30
C ARG A 248 -8.83 -17.39 -15.56
N LEU A 249 -7.57 -17.13 -15.22
CA LEU A 249 -6.47 -18.08 -15.28
C LEU A 249 -6.43 -18.93 -14.02
N TRP A 250 -6.58 -18.29 -12.86
CA TRP A 250 -6.54 -18.92 -11.56
C TRP A 250 -7.29 -18.12 -10.49
N ILE A 251 -7.54 -18.76 -9.36
CA ILE A 251 -8.03 -18.18 -8.12
C ILE A 251 -7.20 -18.71 -6.97
N PHE A 252 -6.85 -17.85 -6.02
CA PHE A 252 -6.18 -18.20 -4.77
C PHE A 252 -7.16 -18.04 -3.61
N HIS A 253 -7.41 -19.13 -2.89
CA HIS A 253 -8.32 -19.15 -1.75
C HIS A 253 -7.57 -18.66 -0.50
N THR A 254 -7.75 -17.40 -0.16
CA THR A 254 -7.17 -16.76 1.03
C THR A 254 -7.74 -17.29 2.35
N ILE A 255 -8.96 -17.80 2.32
CA ILE A 255 -9.53 -18.73 3.30
C ILE A 255 -9.56 -20.10 2.62
N PRO A 256 -8.67 -21.02 3.00
CA PRO A 256 -8.56 -22.32 2.32
C PRO A 256 -9.83 -23.14 2.42
N GLN A 257 -10.17 -23.81 1.32
CA GLN A 257 -11.29 -24.74 1.28
C GLN A 257 -10.90 -26.08 1.96
N PRO A 258 -11.88 -26.91 2.34
CA PRO A 258 -11.61 -28.23 2.90
C PRO A 258 -10.65 -29.06 2.01
N GLY A 259 -9.57 -29.55 2.62
CA GLY A 259 -8.51 -30.30 1.93
C GLY A 259 -7.38 -29.45 1.34
N GLU A 260 -7.49 -28.13 1.32
CA GLU A 260 -6.40 -27.25 0.93
C GLU A 260 -5.46 -26.97 2.10
N PHE A 261 -4.21 -26.64 1.78
CA PHE A 261 -3.19 -26.27 2.76
C PHE A 261 -3.63 -25.07 3.61
N GLY A 262 -3.53 -25.19 4.92
CA GLY A 262 -3.88 -24.16 5.89
C GLY A 262 -5.34 -24.17 6.35
N ASN A 263 -6.20 -25.03 5.78
CA ASN A 263 -7.59 -25.19 6.26
C ASN A 263 -7.65 -25.69 7.70
N ASP A 264 -6.70 -26.51 8.12
CA ASP A 264 -6.54 -27.04 9.49
C ASP A 264 -6.26 -25.96 10.53
N SER A 265 -5.85 -24.75 10.12
CA SER A 265 -5.68 -23.59 11.00
C SER A 265 -7.02 -22.89 11.34
N TRP A 266 -8.13 -23.31 10.71
CA TRP A 266 -9.50 -22.84 10.93
C TRP A 266 -10.26 -23.92 11.69
N LEU A 267 -10.20 -23.86 13.02
CA LEU A 267 -10.80 -24.89 13.86
C LEU A 267 -12.34 -24.85 13.79
N GLU A 268 -12.98 -25.96 14.18
CA GLU A 268 -14.44 -26.10 14.25
C GLU A 268 -15.18 -25.81 12.92
N GLY A 269 -14.50 -26.02 11.77
CA GLY A 269 -15.09 -25.77 10.45
C GLY A 269 -15.32 -24.29 10.15
N SER A 270 -14.68 -23.38 10.86
CA SER A 270 -14.91 -21.93 10.75
C SER A 270 -14.55 -21.34 9.41
N SER A 271 -13.72 -22.00 8.60
CA SER A 271 -13.43 -21.62 7.21
C SER A 271 -14.67 -21.62 6.31
N GLU A 272 -15.72 -22.39 6.63
CA GLU A 272 -16.91 -22.51 5.80
C GLU A 272 -17.75 -21.22 5.79
N HIS A 273 -17.83 -20.55 6.94
CA HIS A 273 -18.72 -19.41 7.12
C HIS A 273 -18.01 -18.05 7.24
N THR A 274 -16.73 -18.03 7.59
CA THR A 274 -15.98 -16.78 7.72
C THR A 274 -15.67 -16.20 6.34
N GLY A 275 -15.73 -14.89 6.23
CA GLY A 275 -15.42 -14.14 5.01
C GLY A 275 -14.31 -13.12 5.20
N ASN A 276 -14.28 -12.10 4.34
CA ASN A 276 -13.20 -11.13 4.16
C ASN A 276 -11.89 -11.82 3.71
N THR A 277 -10.77 -11.49 4.30
CA THR A 277 -9.45 -12.06 4.00
C THR A 277 -9.06 -11.81 2.54
N GLY A 278 -9.36 -10.63 2.02
CA GLY A 278 -9.00 -10.21 0.67
C GLY A 278 -7.64 -9.55 0.60
N VAL A 279 -7.35 -8.95 -0.56
CA VAL A 279 -6.29 -7.97 -0.75
C VAL A 279 -6.95 -6.66 -1.16
N TRP A 280 -7.19 -5.78 -0.19
CA TRP A 280 -7.90 -4.52 -0.44
C TRP A 280 -6.99 -3.40 -0.97
N THR A 281 -5.70 -3.63 -0.96
CA THR A 281 -4.65 -2.72 -1.41
C THR A 281 -4.04 -3.16 -2.75
N GLN A 282 -2.84 -2.71 -3.07
CA GLN A 282 -2.09 -3.14 -4.24
C GLN A 282 -1.18 -4.32 -3.91
N MET A 283 -0.72 -5.00 -4.95
CA MET A 283 0.19 -6.13 -4.91
C MET A 283 1.52 -5.74 -5.59
N ALA A 284 2.56 -6.53 -5.39
CA ALA A 284 3.82 -6.40 -6.13
C ALA A 284 4.09 -7.67 -6.95
N VAL A 285 4.87 -7.55 -8.02
CA VAL A 285 5.24 -8.68 -8.88
C VAL A 285 6.71 -8.61 -9.23
N ASP A 286 7.39 -9.74 -9.14
CA ASP A 286 8.67 -9.96 -9.78
C ASP A 286 8.46 -10.74 -11.08
N GLU A 287 8.50 -10.04 -12.23
CA GLU A 287 8.29 -10.68 -13.54
C GLU A 287 9.38 -11.67 -13.93
N GLN A 288 10.60 -11.46 -13.45
CA GLN A 288 11.72 -12.34 -13.77
C GLN A 288 11.59 -13.67 -13.02
N LEU A 289 11.20 -13.61 -11.75
CA LEU A 289 10.93 -14.81 -10.96
C LEU A 289 9.55 -15.41 -11.27
N GLY A 290 8.64 -14.63 -11.88
CA GLY A 290 7.26 -15.05 -12.11
C GLY A 290 6.46 -15.16 -10.81
N ILE A 291 6.72 -14.30 -9.82
CA ILE A 291 6.09 -14.35 -8.49
C ILE A 291 5.26 -13.10 -8.24
N ALA A 292 4.02 -13.28 -7.81
CA ALA A 292 3.16 -12.22 -7.27
C ALA A 292 3.11 -12.32 -5.74
N TYR A 293 3.13 -11.17 -5.06
CA TYR A 293 3.13 -11.05 -3.61
C TYR A 293 1.82 -10.40 -3.15
N LEU A 294 1.03 -11.14 -2.37
CA LEU A 294 -0.34 -10.83 -1.98
C LEU A 294 -0.37 -10.44 -0.49
N PRO A 295 -0.58 -9.15 -0.15
CA PRO A 295 -0.72 -8.69 1.23
C PRO A 295 -2.18 -8.88 1.69
N VAL A 296 -2.45 -9.98 2.39
CA VAL A 296 -3.79 -10.43 2.75
C VAL A 296 -4.28 -9.76 4.02
N GLU A 297 -5.56 -9.31 4.02
CA GLU A 297 -6.23 -8.64 5.14
C GLU A 297 -6.78 -9.61 6.21
N ILE A 298 -7.33 -9.02 7.28
CA ILE A 298 -8.02 -9.72 8.39
C ILE A 298 -9.31 -10.42 7.91
N PRO A 299 -9.75 -11.52 8.57
CA PRO A 299 -11.08 -12.11 8.36
C PRO A 299 -12.20 -11.24 8.96
N THR A 300 -13.46 -11.61 8.69
CA THR A 300 -14.64 -10.99 9.31
C THR A 300 -14.49 -10.87 10.82
N GLY A 301 -14.75 -9.68 11.34
CA GLY A 301 -14.58 -9.33 12.74
C GLY A 301 -13.18 -8.81 13.04
N ASP A 302 -12.95 -7.50 12.79
CA ASP A 302 -11.64 -6.85 12.98
C ASP A 302 -11.11 -6.97 14.41
N TYR A 303 -12.01 -7.06 15.40
CA TYR A 303 -11.67 -7.00 16.82
C TYR A 303 -12.20 -8.17 17.64
N TYR A 304 -12.88 -9.12 17.01
CA TYR A 304 -13.42 -10.31 17.65
C TYR A 304 -13.42 -11.50 16.69
N GLY A 305 -12.78 -12.57 17.09
CA GLY A 305 -12.61 -13.80 16.31
C GLY A 305 -13.22 -15.05 16.95
N GLY A 306 -14.07 -14.94 17.99
CA GLY A 306 -14.61 -16.09 18.71
C GLY A 306 -15.49 -17.04 17.88
N HIS A 307 -15.88 -16.66 16.66
CA HIS A 307 -16.57 -17.51 15.67
C HIS A 307 -15.61 -18.22 14.71
N ARG A 308 -14.31 -17.94 14.79
CA ARG A 308 -13.27 -18.48 13.91
C ARG A 308 -12.02 -18.92 14.69
N PRO A 309 -12.14 -19.87 15.64
CA PRO A 309 -11.01 -20.30 16.44
C PRO A 309 -9.86 -20.84 15.56
N GLY A 310 -8.63 -20.79 16.09
CA GLY A 310 -7.40 -21.14 15.38
C GLY A 310 -6.63 -19.96 14.81
N ASN A 311 -5.46 -20.21 14.20
CA ASN A 311 -4.58 -19.15 13.68
C ASN A 311 -5.10 -18.45 12.42
N ASN A 312 -6.08 -19.05 11.70
CA ASN A 312 -6.79 -18.51 10.53
C ASN A 312 -5.87 -18.17 9.34
N LEU A 313 -5.07 -19.12 8.89
CA LEU A 313 -4.23 -18.92 7.70
C LEU A 313 -5.13 -18.79 6.43
N PHE A 314 -4.96 -17.81 5.52
CA PHE A 314 -3.86 -16.86 5.32
C PHE A 314 -4.19 -15.43 5.79
N ALA A 315 -4.98 -15.26 6.82
CA ALA A 315 -5.25 -13.94 7.38
C ALA A 315 -3.94 -13.23 7.77
N GLU A 316 -3.92 -11.91 7.57
CA GLU A 316 -2.79 -11.02 7.88
C GLU A 316 -1.42 -11.61 7.52
N SER A 317 -1.32 -12.09 6.27
CA SER A 317 -0.14 -12.77 5.73
C SER A 317 0.36 -12.10 4.46
N LEU A 318 1.66 -12.22 4.21
CA LEU A 318 2.23 -12.05 2.89
C LEU A 318 2.28 -13.42 2.21
N VAL A 319 1.61 -13.57 1.07
CA VAL A 319 1.57 -14.81 0.30
C VAL A 319 2.24 -14.60 -1.04
N ALA A 320 3.26 -15.40 -1.34
CA ALA A 320 3.89 -15.44 -2.66
C ALA A 320 3.27 -16.56 -3.49
N VAL A 321 2.77 -16.21 -4.66
CA VAL A 321 2.17 -17.15 -5.61
C VAL A 321 2.86 -17.08 -6.95
N ASP A 322 2.88 -18.20 -7.68
CA ASP A 322 3.26 -18.21 -9.08
C ASP A 322 2.29 -17.35 -9.88
N LEU A 323 2.83 -16.42 -10.66
CA LEU A 323 2.06 -15.40 -11.39
C LEU A 323 1.07 -16.02 -12.39
N GLU A 324 1.45 -17.09 -13.05
CA GLU A 324 0.68 -17.66 -14.17
C GLU A 324 -0.35 -18.71 -13.70
N THR A 325 -0.09 -19.36 -12.55
CA THR A 325 -0.93 -20.46 -12.05
C THR A 325 -1.64 -20.18 -10.73
N GLY A 326 -1.25 -19.11 -10.00
CA GLY A 326 -1.79 -18.79 -8.67
C GLY A 326 -1.36 -19.77 -7.57
N ARG A 327 -0.49 -20.74 -7.88
CA ARG A 327 -0.03 -21.74 -6.92
C ARG A 327 0.87 -21.07 -5.88
N ARG A 328 0.58 -21.30 -4.58
CA ARG A 328 1.40 -20.81 -3.47
C ARG A 328 2.83 -21.35 -3.57
N ILE A 329 3.81 -20.43 -3.47
CA ILE A 329 5.23 -20.74 -3.37
C ILE A 329 5.65 -20.75 -1.90
N TRP A 330 5.41 -19.64 -1.21
CA TRP A 330 5.62 -19.49 0.23
C TRP A 330 4.64 -18.48 0.84
N HIS A 331 4.61 -18.38 2.15
CA HIS A 331 3.86 -17.36 2.87
C HIS A 331 4.50 -17.10 4.22
N TYR A 332 4.13 -15.96 4.81
CA TYR A 332 4.43 -15.64 6.21
C TYR A 332 3.23 -14.94 6.84
N GLN A 333 2.77 -15.44 8.00
CA GLN A 333 1.66 -14.85 8.75
C GLN A 333 2.21 -13.86 9.78
N PHE A 334 1.79 -12.59 9.70
CA PHE A 334 2.27 -11.53 10.58
C PHE A 334 1.50 -11.43 11.89
N VAL A 335 0.29 -11.95 11.94
CA VAL A 335 -0.55 -11.99 13.14
C VAL A 335 -1.30 -13.31 13.19
N HIS A 336 -1.08 -14.06 14.23
CA HIS A 336 -1.85 -15.28 14.52
C HIS A 336 -3.17 -14.91 15.14
N HIS A 337 -4.27 -15.48 14.65
CA HIS A 337 -5.62 -15.18 15.13
C HIS A 337 -5.87 -13.67 15.25
N PRO A 338 -5.93 -12.94 14.13
CA PRO A 338 -5.94 -11.49 14.18
C PRO A 338 -7.23 -10.92 14.78
N ILE A 339 -7.10 -10.04 15.78
CA ILE A 339 -8.20 -9.34 16.49
C ILE A 339 -7.86 -7.87 16.78
N TRP A 340 -7.00 -7.23 15.95
CA TRP A 340 -6.56 -5.84 16.16
C TRP A 340 -6.69 -4.96 14.91
N ASP A 341 -7.30 -5.45 13.82
CA ASP A 341 -7.33 -4.75 12.52
C ASP A 341 -5.91 -4.41 12.02
N TYR A 342 -4.98 -5.35 12.18
CA TYR A 342 -3.60 -5.20 11.73
C TYR A 342 -3.39 -5.72 10.30
N ASP A 343 -4.38 -5.52 9.42
CA ASP A 343 -4.27 -5.84 8.00
C ASP A 343 -2.87 -5.62 7.45
N VAL A 344 -2.47 -6.41 6.48
CA VAL A 344 -1.30 -6.07 5.67
C VAL A 344 -1.70 -4.94 4.71
N PRO A 345 -1.35 -3.67 5.04
CA PRO A 345 -2.13 -2.53 4.54
C PRO A 345 -1.72 -2.03 3.17
N CYS A 346 -0.56 -2.47 2.66
CA CYS A 346 0.06 -1.92 1.46
C CYS A 346 0.77 -3.00 0.65
N ALA A 347 1.04 -2.67 -0.62
CA ALA A 347 1.90 -3.50 -1.43
C ALA A 347 3.26 -3.67 -0.77
N PRO A 348 3.84 -4.89 -0.80
CA PRO A 348 5.23 -5.08 -0.43
C PRO A 348 6.15 -4.39 -1.43
N ILE A 349 7.36 -4.06 -0.99
CA ILE A 349 8.36 -3.38 -1.80
C ILE A 349 9.47 -4.37 -2.14
N LEU A 350 9.72 -4.56 -3.43
CA LEU A 350 10.82 -5.42 -3.87
C LEU A 350 12.12 -4.61 -3.91
N ALA A 351 13.15 -5.13 -3.26
CA ALA A 351 14.44 -4.47 -3.11
C ALA A 351 15.58 -5.47 -3.27
N ASP A 352 16.60 -5.12 -4.04
CA ASP A 352 17.84 -5.87 -4.05
C ASP A 352 18.80 -5.23 -3.03
N ILE A 353 19.14 -5.95 -1.98
CA ILE A 353 19.93 -5.44 -0.84
C ILE A 353 21.19 -6.27 -0.62
N THR A 354 22.18 -5.70 0.03
CA THR A 354 23.40 -6.41 0.43
C THR A 354 23.49 -6.46 1.95
N VAL A 355 23.39 -7.65 2.53
CA VAL A 355 23.50 -7.87 3.97
C VAL A 355 24.67 -8.78 4.24
N ASN A 356 25.62 -8.34 5.08
CA ASN A 356 26.85 -9.09 5.41
C ASN A 356 27.61 -9.60 4.16
N GLY A 357 27.69 -8.78 3.11
CA GLY A 357 28.39 -9.09 1.86
C GLY A 357 27.62 -10.02 0.91
N ARG A 358 26.40 -10.45 1.25
CA ARG A 358 25.54 -11.25 0.38
C ARG A 358 24.45 -10.39 -0.25
N THR A 359 24.31 -10.45 -1.56
CA THR A 359 23.17 -9.85 -2.26
C THR A 359 21.95 -10.72 -2.07
N ILE A 360 20.85 -10.12 -1.62
CA ILE A 360 19.55 -10.76 -1.38
C ILE A 360 18.51 -10.06 -2.24
N GLN A 361 17.77 -10.81 -3.01
CA GLN A 361 16.56 -10.33 -3.67
C GLN A 361 15.46 -10.30 -2.59
N ALA A 362 15.28 -9.15 -1.95
CA ALA A 362 14.40 -9.01 -0.81
C ALA A 362 13.00 -8.55 -1.19
N VAL A 363 12.04 -8.87 -0.33
CA VAL A 363 10.73 -8.25 -0.24
C VAL A 363 10.55 -7.66 1.15
N ALA A 364 10.24 -6.38 1.22
CA ALA A 364 10.04 -5.63 2.46
C ALA A 364 8.55 -5.28 2.62
N GLN A 365 7.94 -5.68 3.74
CA GLN A 365 6.53 -5.46 4.03
C GLN A 365 6.35 -4.55 5.25
N PRO A 366 6.00 -3.27 5.03
CA PRO A 366 5.55 -2.41 6.12
C PRO A 366 4.16 -2.84 6.61
N THR A 367 3.92 -2.77 7.92
CA THR A 367 2.68 -3.25 8.54
C THR A 367 1.98 -2.18 9.38
N LYS A 368 0.69 -2.41 9.71
CA LYS A 368 -0.08 -1.53 10.61
C LYS A 368 0.48 -1.51 12.04
N GLN A 369 1.10 -2.59 12.49
CA GLN A 369 1.79 -2.62 13.80
C GLN A 369 3.00 -1.68 13.87
N GLY A 370 3.46 -1.15 12.71
CA GLY A 370 4.67 -0.35 12.64
C GLY A 370 5.94 -1.18 12.57
N PHE A 371 5.84 -2.45 12.24
CA PHE A 371 6.97 -3.32 11.92
C PHE A 371 7.28 -3.30 10.43
N LEU A 372 8.53 -3.53 10.09
CA LEU A 372 8.98 -3.84 8.74
C LEU A 372 9.55 -5.27 8.73
N PHE A 373 8.85 -6.17 8.07
CA PHE A 373 9.35 -7.53 7.83
C PHE A 373 10.09 -7.59 6.51
N VAL A 374 11.22 -8.29 6.47
CA VAL A 374 12.06 -8.41 5.27
C VAL A 374 12.44 -9.87 5.04
N PHE A 375 12.16 -10.37 3.83
CA PHE A 375 12.40 -11.77 3.43
C PHE A 375 13.20 -11.84 2.14
N ASP A 376 13.92 -12.95 1.92
CA ASP A 376 14.32 -13.36 0.56
C ASP A 376 13.03 -13.64 -0.22
N ARG A 377 12.78 -12.86 -1.30
CA ARG A 377 11.51 -12.91 -2.02
C ARG A 377 11.26 -14.19 -2.81
N ARG A 378 12.30 -15.02 -3.02
CA ARG A 378 12.17 -16.30 -3.70
C ARG A 378 11.72 -17.42 -2.76
N THR A 379 12.19 -17.37 -1.51
CA THR A 379 12.06 -18.49 -0.56
C THR A 379 11.14 -18.19 0.62
N GLY A 380 10.95 -16.90 0.96
CA GLY A 380 10.25 -16.48 2.18
C GLY A 380 11.11 -16.56 3.45
N GLU A 381 12.41 -16.86 3.32
CA GLU A 381 13.33 -16.88 4.47
C GLU A 381 13.51 -15.45 5.00
N PRO A 382 13.34 -15.22 6.32
CA PRO A 382 13.56 -13.92 6.93
C PRO A 382 15.02 -13.48 6.78
N VAL A 383 15.23 -12.20 6.40
CA VAL A 383 16.60 -11.63 6.32
C VAL A 383 17.21 -11.46 7.72
N TRP A 384 16.38 -11.11 8.70
CA TRP A 384 16.73 -11.09 10.12
C TRP A 384 15.78 -11.97 10.91
N PRO A 385 16.22 -12.58 12.03
CA PRO A 385 15.37 -13.45 12.82
C PRO A 385 14.04 -12.79 13.20
N ILE A 386 12.99 -13.57 13.15
CA ILE A 386 11.67 -13.23 13.69
C ILE A 386 11.42 -14.15 14.87
N GLU A 387 11.09 -13.59 16.01
CA GLU A 387 10.89 -14.32 17.26
C GLU A 387 9.40 -14.49 17.57
N GLU A 388 8.98 -15.71 17.83
CA GLU A 388 7.68 -15.98 18.43
C GLU A 388 7.73 -15.65 19.92
N ARG A 389 7.01 -14.61 20.33
CA ARG A 389 6.98 -14.17 21.74
C ARG A 389 5.62 -14.39 22.34
N PRO A 390 5.54 -14.87 23.60
CA PRO A 390 4.29 -14.99 24.33
C PRO A 390 3.57 -13.64 24.43
N VAL A 391 2.24 -13.66 24.27
CA VAL A 391 1.38 -12.48 24.41
C VAL A 391 0.30 -12.70 25.44
N GLU A 392 -0.28 -11.60 25.95
CA GLU A 392 -1.34 -11.64 26.93
C GLU A 392 -2.57 -12.38 26.37
N ARG A 393 -3.12 -13.30 27.15
CA ARG A 393 -4.42 -13.88 26.88
C ARG A 393 -5.52 -12.92 27.34
N GLY A 394 -6.45 -12.58 26.44
CA GLY A 394 -7.59 -11.74 26.79
C GLY A 394 -8.69 -12.49 27.56
N THR A 395 -9.74 -11.73 27.86
CA THR A 395 -10.85 -12.14 28.74
C THR A 395 -12.22 -12.05 28.08
N VAL A 396 -12.31 -11.57 26.82
CA VAL A 396 -13.58 -11.48 26.11
C VAL A 396 -14.17 -12.90 25.97
N PRO A 397 -15.42 -13.13 26.39
CA PRO A 397 -15.99 -14.46 26.40
C PRO A 397 -16.06 -15.09 25.00
N ARG A 398 -15.77 -16.40 24.94
CA ARG A 398 -15.73 -17.22 23.72
C ARG A 398 -14.66 -16.82 22.69
N GLU A 399 -13.79 -15.85 23.01
CA GLU A 399 -12.67 -15.52 22.14
C GLU A 399 -11.58 -16.61 22.25
N TRP A 400 -10.99 -16.92 21.10
CA TRP A 400 -9.80 -17.76 21.03
C TRP A 400 -8.56 -16.85 20.95
N TYR A 401 -7.49 -17.19 21.65
CA TYR A 401 -6.29 -16.36 21.68
C TYR A 401 -5.07 -17.17 21.28
N ALA A 402 -4.32 -16.68 20.29
CA ALA A 402 -3.02 -17.24 19.96
C ALA A 402 -2.05 -17.04 21.14
N PRO A 403 -1.26 -18.06 21.51
CA PRO A 403 -0.35 -17.97 22.66
C PRO A 403 0.87 -17.10 22.41
N THR A 404 1.27 -16.95 21.15
CA THR A 404 2.43 -16.18 20.70
C THR A 404 2.09 -15.32 19.52
N GLN A 405 2.93 -14.31 19.26
CA GLN A 405 2.91 -13.50 18.05
C GLN A 405 4.33 -13.28 17.52
N PRO A 406 4.52 -13.07 16.20
CA PRO A 406 5.83 -12.86 15.59
C PRO A 406 6.34 -11.42 15.79
N PHE A 407 7.59 -11.29 16.20
CA PHE A 407 8.29 -10.02 16.38
C PHE A 407 9.58 -10.02 15.56
N PRO A 408 9.72 -9.15 14.53
CA PRO A 408 10.97 -9.01 13.82
C PRO A 408 12.03 -8.39 14.74
N THR A 409 13.25 -8.95 14.72
CA THR A 409 14.35 -8.43 15.53
C THR A 409 15.00 -7.19 14.89
N LYS A 410 14.89 -7.07 13.58
CA LYS A 410 15.35 -5.94 12.75
C LYS A 410 14.45 -5.77 11.52
N PRO A 411 14.30 -4.52 11.02
CA PRO A 411 14.61 -3.23 11.66
C PRO A 411 13.81 -3.01 12.94
N PRO A 412 14.17 -2.03 13.79
CA PRO A 412 13.32 -1.66 14.92
C PRO A 412 11.99 -1.08 14.43
N PRO A 413 10.92 -1.12 15.24
CA PRO A 413 9.62 -0.57 14.88
C PRO A 413 9.71 0.90 14.46
N PHE A 414 9.04 1.28 13.36
CA PHE A 414 9.01 2.66 12.87
C PHE A 414 7.85 3.48 13.44
N GLU A 415 6.95 2.84 14.19
CA GLU A 415 5.83 3.47 14.92
C GLU A 415 5.76 2.92 16.36
N ARG A 416 5.01 3.60 17.24
CA ARG A 416 4.76 3.20 18.62
C ARG A 416 4.13 1.82 18.70
N GLN A 417 4.55 1.05 19.70
CA GLN A 417 4.13 -0.33 19.89
C GLN A 417 3.11 -0.44 21.02
N GLY A 418 1.81 -0.50 20.65
CA GLY A 418 0.71 -0.44 21.60
C GLY A 418 0.53 0.97 22.19
N PHE A 419 -0.04 1.10 23.39
CA PHE A 419 -0.15 2.35 24.11
C PHE A 419 0.42 2.23 25.51
N LEU A 420 1.48 2.96 25.80
CA LEU A 420 2.19 2.98 27.07
C LEU A 420 2.00 4.32 27.78
N GLU A 421 2.16 4.33 29.11
CA GLU A 421 2.02 5.53 29.93
C GLU A 421 2.91 6.68 29.47
N ASP A 422 4.14 6.38 29.03
CA ASP A 422 5.08 7.37 28.51
C ASP A 422 4.66 8.03 27.18
N TYR A 423 3.61 7.54 26.55
CA TYR A 423 3.12 8.09 25.28
C TYR A 423 2.13 9.24 25.48
N VAL A 424 1.69 9.53 26.69
CA VAL A 424 0.77 10.66 26.94
C VAL A 424 1.42 12.00 26.65
N ILE A 425 0.58 12.98 26.31
CA ILE A 425 0.98 14.35 26.07
C ILE A 425 1.69 14.93 27.30
N ASP A 426 2.81 15.63 27.10
CA ASP A 426 3.70 16.11 28.14
C ASP A 426 4.26 17.53 27.89
N PHE A 427 3.55 18.35 27.11
CA PHE A 427 3.95 19.74 26.84
C PHE A 427 4.08 20.57 28.12
N THR A 428 3.28 20.28 29.14
CA THR A 428 3.40 20.87 30.48
C THR A 428 3.15 19.81 31.55
N PRO A 429 3.68 19.95 32.79
CA PRO A 429 3.39 19.03 33.89
C PRO A 429 1.89 18.91 34.19
N ALA A 430 1.13 19.98 34.05
CA ALA A 430 -0.32 20.00 34.29
C ALA A 430 -1.06 19.16 33.24
N LEU A 431 -0.75 19.32 31.95
CA LEU A 431 -1.33 18.51 30.87
C LEU A 431 -1.00 17.04 31.04
N LYS A 432 0.25 16.73 31.41
CA LYS A 432 0.65 15.34 31.69
C LYS A 432 -0.15 14.72 32.84
N ALA A 433 -0.32 15.45 33.93
CA ALA A 433 -1.10 14.96 35.09
C ALA A 433 -2.57 14.71 34.73
N GLU A 434 -3.19 15.60 33.97
CA GLU A 434 -4.56 15.45 33.47
C GLU A 434 -4.68 14.26 32.50
N ALA A 435 -3.70 14.08 31.61
CA ALA A 435 -3.64 12.94 30.68
C ALA A 435 -3.51 11.60 31.42
N LEU A 436 -2.66 11.51 32.45
CA LEU A 436 -2.52 10.33 33.29
C LEU A 436 -3.80 10.02 34.07
N ALA A 437 -4.49 11.05 34.59
CA ALA A 437 -5.78 10.87 35.25
C ALA A 437 -6.85 10.31 34.29
N LEU A 438 -6.88 10.80 33.04
CA LEU A 438 -7.77 10.27 32.00
C LEU A 438 -7.41 8.83 31.64
N LEU A 439 -6.11 8.52 31.53
CA LEU A 439 -5.60 7.21 31.18
C LEU A 439 -6.04 6.10 32.15
N SER A 440 -6.24 6.44 33.42
CA SER A 440 -6.68 5.49 34.45
C SER A 440 -8.00 4.79 34.14
N LYS A 441 -8.84 5.37 33.27
CA LYS A 441 -10.13 4.80 32.84
C LYS A 441 -9.99 3.70 31.78
N TYR A 442 -8.82 3.51 31.20
CA TYR A 442 -8.60 2.61 30.07
C TYR A 442 -7.58 1.52 30.39
N LYS A 443 -7.70 0.40 29.70
CA LYS A 443 -6.63 -0.59 29.60
C LYS A 443 -5.57 -0.05 28.64
N ILE A 444 -4.31 -0.20 28.99
CA ILE A 444 -3.14 0.09 28.15
C ILE A 444 -2.20 -1.08 28.16
N GLY A 445 -1.30 -1.16 27.21
CA GLY A 445 -0.27 -2.20 27.15
C GLY A 445 0.52 -2.17 25.85
N PRO A 446 1.47 -3.10 25.69
CA PRO A 446 2.26 -3.24 24.47
C PRO A 446 1.41 -3.66 23.26
N VAL A 447 2.02 -3.70 22.08
CA VAL A 447 1.40 -4.28 20.88
C VAL A 447 0.88 -5.70 21.18
N TYR A 448 -0.27 -6.05 20.61
CA TYR A 448 -1.01 -7.29 20.87
C TYR A 448 -1.66 -7.40 22.26
N THR A 449 -1.76 -6.31 23.03
CA THR A 449 -2.68 -6.28 24.18
C THR A 449 -4.10 -6.54 23.71
N PRO A 450 -4.81 -7.55 24.23
CA PRO A 450 -6.12 -7.93 23.71
C PRO A 450 -7.22 -6.94 24.09
N PRO A 451 -8.24 -6.78 23.23
CA PRO A 451 -9.46 -6.05 23.55
C PRO A 451 -10.12 -6.55 24.84
N ILE A 452 -10.94 -5.71 25.46
CA ILE A 452 -11.72 -6.05 26.66
C ILE A 452 -13.21 -5.79 26.44
N ALA A 453 -14.05 -6.49 27.19
CA ALA A 453 -15.46 -6.14 27.26
C ALA A 453 -15.64 -4.77 27.95
N ARG A 454 -16.58 -3.94 27.48
CA ARG A 454 -16.87 -2.64 28.09
C ARG A 454 -17.23 -2.78 29.56
N GLY A 455 -16.56 -2.02 30.43
CA GLY A 455 -16.76 -2.06 31.88
C GLY A 455 -15.99 -3.14 32.61
N GLU A 456 -15.25 -3.98 31.92
CA GLU A 456 -14.41 -5.00 32.55
C GLU A 456 -13.32 -4.36 33.42
N GLY A 457 -13.22 -4.80 34.67
CA GLY A 457 -12.29 -4.22 35.65
C GLY A 457 -12.48 -2.72 35.87
N GLY A 458 -13.67 -2.19 35.61
CA GLY A 458 -13.98 -0.74 35.70
C GLY A 458 -13.39 0.09 34.55
N LYS A 459 -12.91 -0.54 33.47
CA LYS A 459 -12.31 0.15 32.30
C LYS A 459 -13.33 0.38 31.20
N GLU A 460 -13.20 1.50 30.49
CA GLU A 460 -14.05 1.87 29.36
C GLU A 460 -13.68 1.14 28.07
N GLY A 461 -12.43 0.69 27.94
CA GLY A 461 -11.90 -0.03 26.77
C GLY A 461 -10.37 -0.10 26.78
N LEU A 462 -9.81 -0.62 25.70
CA LEU A 462 -8.38 -0.65 25.40
C LEU A 462 -8.00 0.59 24.60
N LEU A 463 -6.92 1.26 25.00
CA LEU A 463 -6.24 2.23 24.14
C LEU A 463 -5.17 1.54 23.31
N PHE A 464 -5.20 1.72 22.00
CA PHE A 464 -4.20 1.16 21.10
C PHE A 464 -3.95 2.03 19.86
N ILE A 465 -2.84 1.77 19.17
CA ILE A 465 -2.43 2.47 17.96
C ILE A 465 -2.47 1.48 16.79
N PRO A 466 -3.50 1.54 15.93
CA PRO A 466 -3.71 0.56 14.85
C PRO A 466 -3.05 0.91 13.51
N ASN A 467 -2.34 2.01 13.38
CA ASN A 467 -1.90 2.53 12.09
C ASN A 467 -0.43 2.96 12.07
N GLY A 468 0.49 2.01 11.90
CA GLY A 468 1.84 2.30 11.46
C GLY A 468 1.85 2.72 9.98
N ALA A 469 2.04 1.80 9.04
CA ALA A 469 1.83 2.05 7.60
C ALA A 469 0.35 1.92 7.22
N ASN A 470 -0.02 2.49 6.06
CA ASN A 470 -1.32 2.32 5.45
C ASN A 470 -1.17 2.14 3.92
N TRP A 471 -2.27 2.07 3.16
CA TRP A 471 -2.31 1.66 1.75
C TRP A 471 -1.30 2.33 0.79
N PRO A 472 -0.83 3.56 0.99
CA PRO A 472 0.23 4.08 0.14
C PRO A 472 1.56 3.34 0.27
N GLY A 473 1.82 2.71 1.44
CA GLY A 473 3.08 2.01 1.70
C GLY A 473 4.28 2.94 1.82
N GLY A 474 5.42 2.45 1.37
CA GLY A 474 6.67 3.20 1.35
C GLY A 474 7.22 3.39 -0.06
N SER A 475 8.43 3.91 -0.14
CA SER A 475 9.25 4.00 -1.35
C SER A 475 10.67 3.51 -1.06
N PHE A 476 11.36 3.01 -2.08
CA PHE A 476 12.70 2.46 -1.94
C PHE A 476 13.66 3.14 -2.91
N ASP A 477 14.81 3.54 -2.40
CA ASP A 477 15.92 4.10 -3.18
C ASP A 477 16.94 3.00 -3.49
N PRO A 478 16.98 2.49 -4.72
CA PRO A 478 17.92 1.44 -5.10
C PRO A 478 19.38 1.89 -5.12
N ASP A 479 19.64 3.19 -5.17
CA ASP A 479 21.00 3.74 -5.18
C ASP A 479 21.63 3.74 -3.78
N THR A 480 20.82 3.87 -2.73
CA THR A 480 21.28 3.95 -1.34
C THR A 480 20.86 2.77 -0.46
N GLY A 481 19.93 1.93 -0.92
CA GLY A 481 19.37 0.84 -0.12
C GLY A 481 18.38 1.30 0.96
N MET A 482 17.92 2.55 0.88
CA MET A 482 17.03 3.17 1.87
C MET A 482 15.56 2.97 1.51
N LEU A 483 14.77 2.53 2.48
CA LEU A 483 13.32 2.49 2.41
C LEU A 483 12.74 3.64 3.23
N TYR A 484 11.80 4.39 2.64
CA TYR A 484 11.11 5.48 3.31
C TYR A 484 9.65 5.12 3.49
N VAL A 485 9.16 5.23 4.72
CA VAL A 485 7.76 4.94 5.05
C VAL A 485 7.17 6.10 5.86
N TYR A 486 5.99 6.56 5.42
CA TYR A 486 5.18 7.46 6.23
C TYR A 486 4.35 6.66 7.22
N SER A 487 4.31 7.10 8.47
CA SER A 487 3.38 6.61 9.49
C SER A 487 2.69 7.75 10.23
N HIS A 488 1.53 7.45 10.79
CA HIS A 488 0.83 8.41 11.64
C HIS A 488 0.30 7.72 12.89
N THR A 489 0.46 8.40 14.02
CA THR A 489 -0.08 7.93 15.28
C THR A 489 -1.57 8.20 15.35
N LEU A 490 -2.39 7.18 15.18
CA LEU A 490 -3.83 7.23 15.39
C LEU A 490 -4.15 6.49 16.70
N LEU A 491 -4.69 7.21 17.67
CA LEU A 491 -5.16 6.60 18.92
C LEU A 491 -6.62 6.15 18.75
N ARG A 492 -6.92 4.92 19.12
CA ARG A 492 -8.29 4.40 19.18
C ARG A 492 -8.62 3.87 20.57
N VAL A 493 -9.91 3.98 20.92
CA VAL A 493 -10.53 3.27 22.04
C VAL A 493 -11.25 2.07 21.48
N LEU A 494 -10.96 0.90 22.00
CA LEU A 494 -11.59 -0.34 21.58
C LEU A 494 -12.25 -1.02 22.78
N SER A 495 -13.57 -1.12 22.73
CA SER A 495 -14.35 -1.86 23.71
C SER A 495 -15.33 -2.82 23.04
N MET A 496 -15.46 -4.02 23.58
CA MET A 496 -16.31 -5.07 23.02
C MET A 496 -17.66 -5.10 23.73
N VAL A 497 -18.73 -5.23 22.96
CA VAL A 497 -20.11 -5.32 23.47
C VAL A 497 -20.85 -6.49 22.84
N ASN A 498 -21.74 -7.10 23.62
CA ASN A 498 -22.70 -8.07 23.12
C ASN A 498 -24.00 -7.35 22.77
N GLU A 499 -24.31 -7.21 21.47
CA GLU A 499 -25.51 -6.52 20.97
C GLU A 499 -26.26 -7.34 19.91
N PRO A 500 -27.06 -8.33 20.30
CA PRO A 500 -27.75 -9.24 19.36
C PRO A 500 -28.70 -8.56 18.37
N LYS A 501 -29.13 -7.31 18.66
CA LYS A 501 -29.94 -6.52 17.74
C LYS A 501 -29.15 -5.94 16.57
N ARG A 502 -27.82 -5.82 16.72
CA ARG A 502 -26.92 -5.25 15.70
C ARG A 502 -26.19 -6.33 14.92
N SER A 503 -25.88 -7.46 15.55
CA SER A 503 -25.04 -8.50 14.96
C SER A 503 -25.40 -9.88 15.52
N ASP A 504 -25.23 -10.91 14.71
CA ASP A 504 -25.26 -12.31 15.15
C ASP A 504 -23.90 -12.78 15.74
N MET A 505 -22.88 -11.92 15.70
CA MET A 505 -21.62 -12.15 16.41
C MET A 505 -21.81 -11.99 17.93
N HIS A 506 -21.12 -12.82 18.71
CA HIS A 506 -21.22 -12.71 20.18
C HIS A 506 -20.71 -11.38 20.72
N TYR A 507 -19.67 -10.83 20.09
CA TYR A 507 -19.14 -9.52 20.42
C TYR A 507 -18.82 -8.75 19.16
N ILE A 508 -19.00 -7.43 19.21
CA ILE A 508 -18.61 -6.46 18.20
C ILE A 508 -17.99 -5.24 18.88
N SER A 509 -17.30 -4.39 18.14
CA SER A 509 -16.89 -3.10 18.67
C SER A 509 -18.11 -2.29 19.10
N ALA A 510 -18.03 -1.69 20.26
CA ALA A 510 -19.09 -0.83 20.80
C ALA A 510 -19.43 0.36 19.90
N GLY A 511 -18.46 0.83 19.12
CA GLY A 511 -18.51 1.80 18.03
C GLY A 511 -19.65 2.80 18.03
N GLY A 512 -19.42 3.95 18.61
CA GLY A 512 -20.14 5.19 18.27
C GLY A 512 -19.23 6.10 17.43
N ALA A 513 -19.76 7.07 16.72
CA ALA A 513 -19.04 7.99 15.82
C ALA A 513 -17.90 8.81 16.46
N GLY A 514 -17.53 8.54 17.71
CA GLY A 514 -16.41 9.11 18.46
C GLY A 514 -15.50 8.07 19.10
N GLU A 515 -15.96 6.84 19.33
CA GLU A 515 -15.19 5.83 20.05
C GLU A 515 -14.19 5.10 19.16
N ASP A 516 -14.57 4.77 17.94
CA ASP A 516 -13.65 4.14 16.97
C ASP A 516 -12.66 5.12 16.32
N SER A 517 -12.89 6.42 16.44
CA SER A 517 -12.07 7.41 15.75
C SER A 517 -10.90 7.94 16.58
N GLY A 518 -10.86 7.68 17.92
CA GLY A 518 -9.80 8.22 18.79
C GLY A 518 -9.61 9.73 18.71
N GLY A 519 -10.23 10.36 17.72
CA GLY A 519 -10.09 11.77 17.41
C GLY A 519 -10.74 12.73 18.42
N GLY A 520 -11.41 12.17 19.44
CA GLY A 520 -12.01 12.94 20.55
C GLY A 520 -11.31 12.73 21.90
N LEU A 521 -10.44 11.75 22.03
CA LEU A 521 -9.77 11.48 23.31
C LEU A 521 -8.56 12.40 23.49
N GLY A 522 -8.67 13.31 24.43
CA GLY A 522 -7.62 14.27 24.68
C GLY A 522 -7.85 15.07 25.95
N VAL A 523 -6.94 15.96 26.24
CA VAL A 523 -6.98 16.88 27.37
C VAL A 523 -6.97 18.32 26.87
N GLN A 524 -7.89 19.16 27.37
CA GLN A 524 -8.01 20.57 27.00
C GLN A 524 -8.01 20.82 25.47
N GLY A 525 -8.61 19.92 24.66
CA GLY A 525 -8.65 20.01 23.19
C GLY A 525 -7.36 19.58 22.47
N LEU A 526 -6.39 19.01 23.20
CA LEU A 526 -5.16 18.46 22.65
C LEU A 526 -5.23 16.93 22.58
N PRO A 527 -4.60 16.26 21.60
CA PRO A 527 -4.54 14.82 21.54
C PRO A 527 -3.92 14.21 22.82
N LEU A 528 -4.47 13.08 23.30
CA LEU A 528 -3.93 12.39 24.49
C LEU A 528 -2.49 11.93 24.28
N VAL A 529 -2.15 11.53 23.05
CA VAL A 529 -0.81 11.04 22.72
C VAL A 529 0.13 12.20 22.35
N LYS A 530 1.37 12.16 22.85
CA LYS A 530 2.39 13.17 22.51
C LYS A 530 2.87 13.05 21.05
N PRO A 531 3.32 14.18 20.42
CA PRO A 531 3.88 14.13 19.07
C PRO A 531 5.24 13.37 19.01
N PRO A 532 5.81 13.13 17.80
CA PRO A 532 5.24 13.47 16.49
C PRO A 532 4.05 12.58 16.14
N TRP A 533 3.02 13.17 15.51
CA TRP A 533 1.82 12.44 15.10
C TRP A 533 1.88 11.91 13.68
N GLY A 534 2.51 12.65 12.76
CA GLY A 534 2.87 12.20 11.43
C GLY A 534 4.38 12.20 11.28
N ARG A 535 4.95 11.17 10.68
CA ARG A 535 6.40 11.04 10.54
C ARG A 535 6.79 10.31 9.27
N ILE A 536 8.02 10.56 8.80
CA ILE A 536 8.68 9.75 7.80
C ILE A 536 9.88 9.10 8.48
N SER A 537 10.01 7.79 8.30
CA SER A 537 11.16 6.99 8.75
C SER A 537 11.96 6.54 7.54
N ALA A 538 13.26 6.72 7.56
CA ALA A 538 14.20 6.16 6.61
C ALA A 538 14.88 4.95 7.23
N ILE A 539 14.77 3.81 6.58
CA ILE A 539 15.25 2.52 7.07
C ILE A 539 16.29 2.00 6.09
N ASP A 540 17.52 1.80 6.59
CA ASP A 540 18.59 1.14 5.85
C ASP A 540 18.32 -0.38 5.81
N LEU A 541 17.92 -0.86 4.64
CA LEU A 541 17.58 -2.29 4.47
C LEU A 541 18.82 -3.20 4.47
N SER A 542 20.01 -2.67 4.28
CA SER A 542 21.25 -3.46 4.34
C SER A 542 21.73 -3.69 5.78
N ARG A 543 21.39 -2.79 6.69
CA ARG A 543 21.76 -2.84 8.11
C ARG A 543 20.61 -3.27 9.02
N GLY A 544 19.36 -3.10 8.55
CA GLY A 544 18.16 -3.31 9.35
C GLY A 544 18.05 -2.29 10.49
N GLU A 545 18.27 -1.01 10.18
CA GLU A 545 18.32 0.09 11.15
C GLU A 545 17.51 1.29 10.65
N ILE A 546 16.94 2.07 11.56
CA ILE A 546 16.37 3.38 11.23
C ILE A 546 17.54 4.37 11.15
N ALA A 547 17.81 4.89 9.95
CA ALA A 547 18.85 5.88 9.73
C ALA A 547 18.45 7.26 10.28
N TRP A 548 17.19 7.64 10.06
CA TRP A 548 16.61 8.86 10.61
C TRP A 548 15.07 8.77 10.65
N GLN A 549 14.47 9.60 11.49
CA GLN A 549 13.03 9.76 11.59
C GLN A 549 12.70 11.23 11.84
N ILE A 550 11.77 11.79 11.06
CA ILE A 550 11.37 13.20 11.15
C ILE A 550 9.85 13.34 11.30
N ALA A 551 9.41 14.41 11.95
CA ALA A 551 8.01 14.83 11.92
C ALA A 551 7.66 15.33 10.51
N HIS A 552 6.58 14.82 9.90
CA HIS A 552 6.10 15.23 8.59
C HIS A 552 4.74 15.91 8.67
N GLY A 553 4.65 17.07 8.04
CA GLY A 553 3.49 17.94 8.05
C GLY A 553 3.52 19.01 9.15
N GLU A 554 2.76 20.07 8.93
CA GLU A 554 2.66 21.19 9.89
C GLU A 554 1.93 20.78 11.16
N THR A 555 2.25 21.49 12.26
CA THR A 555 1.45 21.43 13.48
C THR A 555 0.05 21.95 13.22
N PRO A 556 -1.03 21.23 13.58
CA PRO A 556 -2.41 21.69 13.39
C PRO A 556 -2.68 23.04 14.04
N ASP A 557 -3.50 23.90 13.38
CA ASP A 557 -3.88 25.22 13.91
C ASP A 557 -4.48 25.12 15.33
N ALA A 558 -5.35 24.12 15.57
CA ALA A 558 -5.95 23.87 16.89
C ALA A 558 -4.93 23.60 18.01
N VAL A 559 -3.74 23.11 17.65
CA VAL A 559 -2.64 22.91 18.61
C VAL A 559 -1.84 24.20 18.78
N LYS A 560 -1.49 24.88 17.66
CA LYS A 560 -0.76 26.15 17.70
C LYS A 560 -1.50 27.24 18.48
N GLU A 561 -2.82 27.29 18.34
CA GLU A 561 -3.70 28.28 18.93
C GLU A 561 -4.28 27.84 20.30
N ASN A 562 -3.89 26.68 20.83
CA ASN A 562 -4.46 26.14 22.05
C ASN A 562 -4.05 27.00 23.29
N PRO A 563 -5.01 27.50 24.09
CA PRO A 563 -4.71 28.31 25.25
C PRO A 563 -3.80 27.63 26.29
N ALA A 564 -3.91 26.30 26.45
CA ALA A 564 -3.09 25.52 27.39
C ALA A 564 -1.60 25.48 27.00
N LEU A 565 -1.28 25.88 25.76
CA LEU A 565 0.08 25.92 25.23
C LEU A 565 0.62 27.33 25.07
N LYS A 566 -0.08 28.36 25.62
CA LYS A 566 0.39 29.73 25.56
C LYS A 566 1.76 29.87 26.23
N GLY A 567 2.75 30.37 25.48
CA GLY A 567 4.14 30.51 25.94
C GLY A 567 4.98 29.23 25.89
N VAL A 568 4.43 28.12 25.40
CA VAL A 568 5.17 26.88 25.20
C VAL A 568 5.73 26.83 23.77
N THR A 569 7.00 26.57 23.62
CA THR A 569 7.59 26.30 22.29
C THR A 569 7.22 24.89 21.85
N ILE A 570 6.49 24.80 20.73
CA ILE A 570 6.03 23.52 20.18
C ILE A 570 6.88 23.18 18.97
N PRO A 571 7.59 22.04 18.95
CA PRO A 571 8.29 21.56 17.75
C PRO A 571 7.26 21.22 16.66
N ARG A 572 7.70 21.05 15.41
CA ARG A 572 6.83 20.50 14.36
C ARG A 572 6.31 19.13 14.81
N THR A 573 5.01 18.96 14.80
CA THR A 573 4.36 17.77 15.36
C THR A 573 3.96 16.74 14.29
N GLY A 574 3.92 17.15 13.02
CA GLY A 574 3.13 16.41 12.05
C GLY A 574 1.64 16.48 12.41
N ARG A 575 0.82 15.73 11.67
CA ARG A 575 -0.62 15.73 11.86
C ARG A 575 -1.09 14.39 12.42
N PRO A 576 -1.93 14.38 13.47
CA PRO A 576 -2.53 13.13 13.94
C PRO A 576 -3.43 12.54 12.86
N GLY A 577 -3.47 11.24 12.73
CA GLY A 577 -4.44 10.54 11.92
C GLY A 577 -5.85 10.77 12.46
N GLY A 578 -6.85 10.87 11.61
CA GLY A 578 -8.24 11.00 12.04
C GLY A 578 -9.04 12.02 11.26
N ALA A 579 -9.71 12.92 11.88
CA ALA A 579 -10.74 13.81 11.37
C ALA A 579 -10.59 14.25 9.90
N GLY A 580 -11.40 13.67 9.00
CA GLY A 580 -11.54 14.12 7.60
C GLY A 580 -11.19 13.12 6.51
N GLY A 581 -11.02 11.85 6.82
CA GLY A 581 -11.04 10.77 5.79
C GLY A 581 -9.79 10.60 4.91
N SER A 582 -8.80 11.48 4.98
CA SER A 582 -7.60 11.41 4.13
C SER A 582 -6.32 10.95 4.86
N SER A 583 -6.42 10.66 6.14
CA SER A 583 -5.26 10.34 7.00
C SER A 583 -4.43 9.11 6.58
N GLY A 584 -4.95 8.27 5.69
CA GLY A 584 -4.22 7.13 5.15
C GLY A 584 -3.60 7.35 3.77
N GLY A 585 -3.76 8.53 3.17
CA GLY A 585 -3.40 8.77 1.76
C GLY A 585 -2.00 9.32 1.49
N ILE A 586 -1.15 9.45 2.52
CA ILE A 586 0.18 10.05 2.35
C ILE A 586 1.18 8.99 1.89
N GLY A 587 1.57 9.08 0.65
CA GLY A 587 2.65 8.30 0.08
C GLY A 587 3.87 9.15 -0.21
N THR A 588 5.01 8.49 -0.39
CA THR A 588 6.29 9.09 -0.73
C THR A 588 6.67 8.78 -2.16
N LEU A 589 7.47 9.66 -2.76
CA LEU A 589 8.12 9.51 -4.06
C LEU A 589 9.62 9.72 -3.87
N VAL A 590 10.43 8.86 -4.42
CA VAL A 590 11.87 9.02 -4.43
C VAL A 590 12.35 9.33 -5.86
N THR A 591 13.16 10.37 -5.99
CA THR A 591 13.91 10.65 -7.22
C THR A 591 15.40 10.37 -6.99
N LYS A 592 16.22 10.54 -8.00
CA LYS A 592 17.67 10.43 -7.85
C LYS A 592 18.21 11.37 -6.77
N THR A 593 17.58 12.52 -6.57
CA THR A 593 18.05 13.60 -5.70
C THR A 593 17.25 13.80 -4.43
N LEU A 594 15.93 13.53 -4.45
CA LEU A 594 14.98 13.95 -3.42
C LEU A 594 14.09 12.82 -2.92
N LEU A 595 13.64 12.96 -1.68
CA LEU A 595 12.44 12.32 -1.14
C LEU A 595 11.32 13.38 -1.12
N ILE A 596 10.17 13.07 -1.72
CA ILE A 596 9.06 14.01 -1.89
C ILE A 596 7.79 13.43 -1.27
N SER A 597 7.08 14.24 -0.49
CA SER A 597 5.80 13.87 0.12
C SER A 597 4.94 15.11 0.41
N GLY A 598 3.65 15.01 0.19
CA GLY A 598 2.70 16.06 0.52
C GLY A 598 2.07 15.88 1.90
N GLU A 599 1.51 16.94 2.43
CA GLU A 599 0.84 16.92 3.73
C GLU A 599 -0.59 16.36 3.63
N GLY A 600 -0.99 15.55 4.61
CA GLY A 600 -2.32 14.91 4.70
C GLY A 600 -3.41 15.81 5.30
N GLY A 601 -3.20 17.10 5.40
CA GLY A 601 -4.20 18.04 5.90
C GLY A 601 -3.83 19.48 5.63
N THR A 602 -4.83 20.38 5.65
CA THR A 602 -4.64 21.80 5.42
C THR A 602 -4.46 22.57 6.73
N VAL A 603 -3.62 23.60 6.70
CA VAL A 603 -3.44 24.59 7.77
C VAL A 603 -3.71 25.99 7.24
N ARG A 604 -3.85 26.97 8.14
CA ARG A 604 -3.92 28.38 7.76
C ARG A 604 -2.56 28.85 7.24
N MET A 605 -2.58 29.38 6.02
CA MET A 605 -1.41 29.96 5.37
C MET A 605 -1.19 31.41 5.77
N PRO A 606 0.00 32.01 5.55
CA PRO A 606 0.28 33.40 5.87
C PRO A 606 -0.68 34.42 5.22
N ASP A 607 -1.23 34.09 4.06
CA ASP A 607 -2.23 34.89 3.34
C ASP A 607 -3.66 34.74 3.88
N GLY A 608 -3.85 34.01 4.99
CA GLY A 608 -5.14 33.73 5.61
C GLY A 608 -5.95 32.61 4.96
N SER A 609 -5.57 32.13 3.80
CA SER A 609 -6.22 30.99 3.14
C SER A 609 -5.86 29.65 3.80
N ARG A 610 -6.52 28.58 3.39
CA ARG A 610 -6.13 27.21 3.79
C ARG A 610 -5.37 26.52 2.67
N GLY A 611 -4.36 25.72 3.02
CA GLY A 611 -3.55 24.97 2.08
C GLY A 611 -2.72 23.90 2.77
N ALA A 612 -2.03 23.11 1.98
CA ALA A 612 -1.05 22.12 2.39
C ALA A 612 0.24 22.32 1.60
N MET A 613 1.32 21.67 1.99
CA MET A 613 2.60 21.76 1.31
C MET A 613 2.98 20.42 0.68
N LEU A 614 3.52 20.46 -0.52
CA LEU A 614 4.34 19.39 -1.09
C LEU A 614 5.79 19.68 -0.68
N ARG A 615 6.42 18.75 0.04
CA ARG A 615 7.76 18.96 0.63
C ARG A 615 8.78 18.04 0.00
N ALA A 616 9.99 18.55 -0.12
CA ALA A 616 11.17 17.80 -0.53
C ALA A 616 12.16 17.71 0.63
N TYR A 617 12.78 16.55 0.74
CA TYR A 617 13.74 16.24 1.78
C TYR A 617 15.03 15.70 1.16
N ASP A 618 16.16 16.03 1.77
CA ASP A 618 17.41 15.33 1.52
C ASP A 618 17.28 13.86 1.95
N LYS A 619 17.56 12.96 1.04
CA LYS A 619 17.34 11.50 1.24
C LYS A 619 18.18 10.90 2.36
N ARG A 620 19.37 11.47 2.63
CA ARG A 620 20.34 10.93 3.60
C ARG A 620 20.07 11.40 5.01
N THR A 621 19.59 12.65 5.16
CA THR A 621 19.49 13.32 6.47
C THR A 621 18.06 13.55 6.93
N GLY A 622 17.08 13.51 6.02
CA GLY A 622 15.71 13.91 6.31
C GLY A 622 15.52 15.44 6.43
N ALA A 623 16.55 16.22 6.17
CA ALA A 623 16.44 17.69 6.21
C ALA A 623 15.51 18.17 5.09
N GLU A 624 14.56 19.05 5.42
CA GLU A 624 13.70 19.69 4.42
C GLU A 624 14.54 20.65 3.58
N VAL A 625 14.52 20.48 2.27
CA VAL A 625 15.27 21.28 1.31
C VAL A 625 14.38 22.18 0.44
N GLY A 626 13.07 22.01 0.49
CA GLY A 626 12.13 22.86 -0.23
C GLY A 626 10.68 22.46 0.02
N ALA A 627 9.77 23.40 -0.24
CA ALA A 627 8.35 23.16 -0.17
C ALA A 627 7.60 24.07 -1.16
N VAL A 628 6.54 23.54 -1.77
CA VAL A 628 5.62 24.29 -2.63
C VAL A 628 4.17 24.07 -2.18
N ARG A 629 3.33 25.07 -2.39
CA ARG A 629 1.94 25.04 -1.94
C ARG A 629 1.08 24.14 -2.81
N MET A 630 0.23 23.35 -2.16
CA MET A 630 -0.89 22.62 -2.74
C MET A 630 -2.21 23.32 -2.38
N SER A 631 -3.22 23.21 -3.26
CA SER A 631 -4.58 23.70 -3.02
C SER A 631 -5.33 22.91 -1.94
N GLY A 632 -5.02 21.62 -1.79
CA GLY A 632 -5.60 20.70 -0.81
C GLY A 632 -4.57 19.75 -0.23
N ALA A 633 -5.00 18.90 0.67
CA ALA A 633 -4.18 17.83 1.23
C ALA A 633 -3.89 16.76 0.19
N GLN A 634 -2.73 16.12 0.27
CA GLN A 634 -2.42 14.94 -0.52
C GLN A 634 -3.42 13.82 -0.20
N THR A 635 -3.99 13.22 -1.25
CA THR A 635 -4.94 12.10 -1.14
C THR A 635 -4.53 10.86 -1.92
N GLY A 636 -3.61 11.00 -2.87
CA GLY A 636 -2.96 9.92 -3.61
C GLY A 636 -1.43 10.07 -3.56
N SER A 637 -0.69 9.02 -3.86
CA SER A 637 0.78 9.09 -3.85
C SER A 637 1.28 9.94 -5.01
N PRO A 638 2.30 10.80 -4.79
CA PRO A 638 2.90 11.56 -5.86
C PRO A 638 3.63 10.63 -6.84
N MET A 639 3.68 11.04 -8.11
CA MET A 639 4.44 10.40 -9.18
C MET A 639 5.20 11.44 -9.99
N THR A 640 6.16 11.02 -10.82
CA THR A 640 6.95 11.92 -11.65
C THR A 640 7.27 11.29 -13.00
N TYR A 641 7.39 12.13 -14.03
CA TYR A 641 7.78 11.74 -15.38
C TYR A 641 8.51 12.86 -16.10
N THR A 642 9.09 12.55 -17.25
CA THR A 642 9.64 13.54 -18.18
C THR A 642 8.89 13.52 -19.49
N LEU A 643 8.61 14.70 -20.03
CA LEU A 643 7.99 14.88 -21.35
C LEU A 643 8.57 16.11 -22.03
N GLY A 644 9.12 15.92 -23.23
CA GLY A 644 9.73 17.02 -24.00
C GLY A 644 10.90 17.69 -23.27
N GLY A 645 11.70 16.91 -22.51
CA GLY A 645 12.85 17.41 -21.76
C GLY A 645 12.49 18.12 -20.44
N LYS A 646 11.22 18.16 -20.03
CA LYS A 646 10.73 18.80 -18.82
C LYS A 646 10.25 17.73 -17.83
N GLN A 647 10.69 17.80 -16.57
CA GLN A 647 10.21 16.93 -15.51
C GLN A 647 8.94 17.50 -14.88
N PHE A 648 7.97 16.62 -14.64
CA PHE A 648 6.72 16.92 -13.93
C PHE A 648 6.59 16.08 -12.67
N ILE A 649 6.03 16.66 -11.61
CA ILE A 649 5.58 15.96 -10.42
C ILE A 649 4.07 16.11 -10.36
N VAL A 650 3.33 14.98 -10.30
CA VAL A 650 1.87 14.99 -10.24
C VAL A 650 1.41 14.41 -8.90
N VAL A 651 0.45 15.07 -8.29
CA VAL A 651 -0.14 14.66 -7.01
C VAL A 651 -1.65 14.86 -7.02
N ALA A 652 -2.39 13.89 -6.49
CA ALA A 652 -3.82 14.02 -6.23
C ALA A 652 -4.04 14.72 -4.90
N VAL A 653 -4.89 15.76 -4.91
CA VAL A 653 -5.19 16.56 -3.73
C VAL A 653 -6.69 16.76 -3.56
N ALA A 654 -7.14 16.88 -2.31
CA ALA A 654 -8.51 17.25 -1.96
C ALA A 654 -8.58 17.86 -0.55
N SER A 655 -9.72 18.43 -0.21
CA SER A 655 -10.07 18.76 1.17
C SER A 655 -11.57 18.62 1.38
N PRO A 656 -12.09 18.58 2.61
CA PRO A 656 -13.53 18.50 2.85
C PRO A 656 -14.34 19.64 2.22
N THR A 657 -13.69 20.75 1.89
CA THR A 657 -14.32 21.95 1.31
C THR A 657 -13.86 22.26 -0.12
N MET A 658 -12.95 21.45 -0.69
CA MET A 658 -12.42 21.65 -2.03
C MET A 658 -12.51 20.31 -2.80
N PRO A 659 -13.22 20.29 -3.94
CA PRO A 659 -13.24 19.12 -4.83
C PRO A 659 -11.84 18.65 -5.21
N ALA A 660 -11.70 17.36 -5.42
CA ALA A 660 -10.43 16.74 -5.74
C ALA A 660 -9.91 17.16 -7.12
N GLU A 661 -8.60 17.28 -7.21
CA GLU A 661 -7.91 17.56 -8.47
C GLU A 661 -6.55 16.86 -8.54
N LEU A 662 -6.04 16.68 -9.76
CA LEU A 662 -4.63 16.40 -10.00
C LEU A 662 -3.89 17.71 -10.22
N LEU A 663 -2.80 17.90 -9.49
CA LEU A 663 -1.87 19.01 -9.65
C LEU A 663 -0.57 18.50 -10.28
N ALA A 664 -0.14 19.13 -11.36
CA ALA A 664 1.18 18.91 -11.94
C ALA A 664 2.07 20.11 -11.67
N TYR A 665 3.24 19.85 -11.14
CA TYR A 665 4.29 20.84 -10.90
C TYR A 665 5.45 20.64 -11.88
N ALA A 666 6.05 21.73 -12.32
CA ALA A 666 7.26 21.73 -13.13
C ALA A 666 8.06 23.00 -12.89
N LEU A 667 9.31 23.02 -13.34
CA LEU A 667 10.12 24.24 -13.37
C LEU A 667 9.51 25.26 -14.37
N PRO A 668 9.69 26.55 -14.11
CA PRO A 668 9.21 27.61 -15.01
C PRO A 668 9.60 27.47 -16.46
#